data_22c1d5d6a829bc0f7b2d841c042cf0d2
#
_entry.id   22c1d5d6a829bc0f7b2d841c042cf0d2
#
_cell.length_a   1.000
_cell.length_b   1.000
_cell.length_c   1.000
_cell.angle_alpha   90.00
_cell.angle_beta   90.00
_cell.angle_gamma   90.00
#
_symmetry.space_group_name_H-M   'P 1'
#
loop_
_entity.id
_entity.type
_entity.pdbx_description
1 polymer ?
#
loop_
_entity_poly.entity_id
_entity_poly.type
_entity_poly.pdbx_seq_one_letter_code
_entity_poly.pdbx_strand_id
1 'polypeptide(L)'
;QQYGANDSLSYFATRRDKQVIFSPDQRAAITYRSVGSVCLASSDPVGDPDSWDAAIEQWMLQARSYGWVPAALSVSEAGARAYNRAGLSIIQMGEEAVLEADRFTLNDTSMLPVRQAVQRVRRGGYTAQMRRFAELDEQQRQQVAENISAWRHGRVERGFSMALNRVNDPADSSSVLVSAHDEAGQMVALLSFVPWGPTGLSLDVMRRSPEAPNGVVEFMVASLMEQAASLGVRRVSLNFAMFGHIFEAADQVGASAWNRFASRSLGVLDRFLQLRRLYRFNLKFAPLWVPRFLATEPTLAMANVVVASGMAEGFLPNLSARRLQDQEQVLSTDELEALRQMQLASVEELPEVSRSDQTQHRLRHLEALRAAGMDPYPLGGEIRSNGAPILGVKDALRIFSSENIPDSEFMVSGRIRTLRNHGGVLFATLIEGGETLQVVMERSLVGERPLSLASRNLDTGDIITVQGTYGVSRNGTQSLIATSWHMASKSLHPIPFDSFTDPEARLRRRSTDLLVHPDQMQNLRLRTAVIKALRARLDAEGFLEVETPILHTVHGGASARPFRTYINAYGEDLTLRIAPELYLKRLVVGGSGPVYELGRDFRNEGADATHNPEFTVLEAYRPYADYVQMRELTERLIKDAAQAVFGSVSLPLGHKASSERVVRDVSGPWRVVSVCDALSEALGRRVDVQTDFEELLALAQQHGVRVHEGMGPGAIVEELYGELVEVHTVEPTFYTDFPAETSPLAAPHRSVPGLAERWDLVINGMEMGCAYSELADPLVQRERLTEQSLKAASGDLEAMEVDEDFLYALETGMPPTGGLGLGVDRLVMLLAQTQIRGVLSFPFVKPERS
;
A
#
# COMPACT_ATOMS: atom_id res chain seq x y z
N GLN A 1 10.36 -23.63 13.36
CA GLN A 1 11.48 -22.69 13.56
C GLN A 1 11.89 -22.01 12.25
N GLN A 2 12.02 -22.76 11.16
CA GLN A 2 12.39 -22.23 9.85
C GLN A 2 11.47 -21.07 9.40
N TYR A 3 10.17 -21.18 9.66
CA TYR A 3 9.16 -20.19 9.29
C TYR A 3 8.63 -19.35 10.47
N GLY A 4 9.17 -19.53 11.66
CA GLY A 4 8.70 -18.87 12.89
C GLY A 4 8.90 -17.34 12.93
N ALA A 5 9.62 -16.78 11.96
CA ALA A 5 9.81 -15.32 11.86
C ALA A 5 8.56 -14.57 11.39
N ASN A 6 7.62 -15.26 10.74
CA ASN A 6 6.47 -14.64 10.09
C ASN A 6 5.40 -14.17 11.11
N ASP A 7 5.26 -14.90 12.22
CA ASP A 7 4.29 -14.59 13.25
C ASP A 7 4.87 -14.79 14.66
N SER A 8 4.70 -13.82 15.55
CA SER A 8 5.12 -13.87 16.95
C SER A 8 4.49 -15.00 17.75
N LEU A 9 3.31 -15.45 17.34
CA LEU A 9 2.54 -16.50 18.01
C LEU A 9 2.78 -17.90 17.43
N SER A 10 3.55 -18.03 16.35
CA SER A 10 3.74 -19.32 15.66
C SER A 10 4.40 -20.39 16.53
N TYR A 11 5.23 -20.02 17.52
CA TYR A 11 5.83 -21.01 18.43
C TYR A 11 4.78 -21.70 19.32
N PHE A 12 3.68 -21.03 19.65
CA PHE A 12 2.58 -21.60 20.43
C PHE A 12 1.77 -22.68 19.68
N ALA A 13 1.99 -22.82 18.38
CA ALA A 13 1.49 -23.96 17.61
C ALA A 13 2.05 -25.29 18.10
N THR A 14 3.22 -25.28 18.76
CA THR A 14 3.87 -26.46 19.32
C THR A 14 3.27 -26.99 20.64
N ARG A 15 2.15 -26.41 21.10
CA ARG A 15 1.39 -26.93 22.27
C ARG A 15 0.98 -28.37 22.03
N ARG A 16 1.15 -29.20 23.08
CA ARG A 16 0.89 -30.64 23.01
C ARG A 16 -0.61 -31.01 23.01
N ASP A 17 -1.49 -30.09 23.42
CA ASP A 17 -2.95 -30.28 23.43
C ASP A 17 -3.64 -29.89 22.10
N LYS A 18 -2.85 -29.64 21.06
CA LYS A 18 -3.35 -29.33 19.69
C LYS A 18 -3.13 -30.54 18.77
N GLN A 19 -4.06 -30.69 17.83
CA GLN A 19 -3.92 -31.59 16.69
C GLN A 19 -3.35 -30.80 15.50
N VAL A 20 -2.81 -31.51 14.52
CA VAL A 20 -2.14 -30.90 13.35
C VAL A 20 -2.74 -31.47 12.07
N ILE A 21 -3.01 -30.58 11.12
CA ILE A 21 -3.36 -30.93 9.74
C ILE A 21 -2.31 -30.31 8.82
N PHE A 22 -1.71 -31.14 7.99
CA PHE A 22 -0.73 -30.69 6.99
C PHE A 22 -1.40 -30.38 5.66
N SER A 23 -0.81 -29.43 4.91
CA SER A 23 -1.07 -29.28 3.48
C SER A 23 -0.70 -30.58 2.72
N PRO A 24 -1.28 -30.83 1.53
CA PRO A 24 -0.98 -32.04 0.75
C PRO A 24 0.50 -32.20 0.40
N ASP A 25 1.24 -31.10 0.25
CA ASP A 25 2.68 -31.07 0.00
C ASP A 25 3.54 -31.12 1.28
N GLN A 26 2.90 -31.19 2.46
CA GLN A 26 3.52 -31.21 3.79
C GLN A 26 4.42 -30.01 4.14
N ARG A 27 4.32 -28.90 3.39
CA ARG A 27 5.14 -27.70 3.62
C ARG A 27 4.51 -26.70 4.56
N ALA A 28 3.17 -26.80 4.80
CA ALA A 28 2.46 -26.02 5.79
C ALA A 28 1.51 -26.87 6.63
N ALA A 29 1.13 -26.35 7.80
CA ALA A 29 0.22 -27.03 8.70
C ALA A 29 -0.64 -26.06 9.49
N ILE A 30 -1.82 -26.50 9.90
CA ILE A 30 -2.69 -25.80 10.87
C ILE A 30 -2.76 -26.64 12.15
N THR A 31 -2.53 -25.98 13.28
CA THR A 31 -2.72 -26.57 14.60
C THR A 31 -4.03 -26.12 15.20
N TYR A 32 -4.84 -27.08 15.66
CA TYR A 32 -6.18 -26.82 16.12
C TYR A 32 -6.58 -27.69 17.30
N ARG A 33 -7.68 -27.33 17.94
CA ARG A 33 -8.37 -28.13 18.96
C ARG A 33 -9.87 -28.02 18.78
N SER A 34 -10.60 -29.15 18.91
CA SER A 34 -12.06 -29.11 18.93
C SER A 34 -12.56 -28.70 20.31
N VAL A 35 -13.43 -27.69 20.36
CA VAL A 35 -14.08 -27.22 21.60
C VAL A 35 -15.58 -27.09 21.34
N GLY A 36 -16.37 -28.02 21.91
CA GLY A 36 -17.79 -28.13 21.58
C GLY A 36 -17.99 -28.41 20.09
N SER A 37 -18.77 -27.59 19.41
CA SER A 37 -19.04 -27.67 17.97
C SER A 37 -18.06 -26.85 17.11
N VAL A 38 -16.93 -26.37 17.65
CA VAL A 38 -15.99 -25.50 16.95
C VAL A 38 -14.64 -26.20 16.80
N CYS A 39 -14.11 -26.17 15.56
CA CYS A 39 -12.74 -26.55 15.24
C CYS A 39 -11.86 -25.30 15.32
N LEU A 40 -11.19 -25.11 16.46
CA LEU A 40 -10.51 -23.88 16.82
C LEU A 40 -9.03 -23.96 16.52
N ALA A 41 -8.56 -23.28 15.50
CA ALA A 41 -7.15 -23.05 15.21
C ALA A 41 -6.61 -21.85 15.98
N SER A 42 -5.30 -21.67 16.06
CA SER A 42 -4.67 -20.48 16.63
C SER A 42 -3.50 -20.04 15.79
N SER A 43 -3.31 -18.73 15.70
CA SER A 43 -2.30 -18.04 14.89
C SER A 43 -2.40 -18.36 13.38
N ASP A 44 -1.41 -17.94 12.62
CA ASP A 44 -1.31 -18.23 11.21
C ASP A 44 -1.04 -19.72 10.96
N PRO A 45 -1.29 -20.24 9.75
CA PRO A 45 -0.76 -21.52 9.35
C PRO A 45 0.77 -21.53 9.50
N VAL A 46 1.32 -22.60 10.04
CA VAL A 46 2.77 -22.75 10.24
C VAL A 46 3.37 -23.41 9.00
N GLY A 47 4.47 -22.86 8.48
CA GLY A 47 5.16 -23.41 7.33
C GLY A 47 5.27 -22.41 6.18
N ASP A 48 5.47 -22.93 4.98
CA ASP A 48 5.63 -22.13 3.78
C ASP A 48 4.34 -21.36 3.43
N PRO A 49 4.39 -20.02 3.32
CA PRO A 49 3.23 -19.21 2.97
C PRO A 49 2.56 -19.61 1.64
N ASP A 50 3.32 -20.12 0.68
CA ASP A 50 2.78 -20.59 -0.59
C ASP A 50 1.87 -21.83 -0.46
N SER A 51 2.01 -22.57 0.64
CA SER A 51 1.21 -23.76 0.95
C SER A 51 0.09 -23.50 1.97
N TRP A 52 -0.08 -22.27 2.44
CA TRP A 52 -1.08 -21.91 3.45
C TRP A 52 -2.51 -22.13 2.97
N ASP A 53 -2.83 -21.69 1.74
CA ASP A 53 -4.19 -21.82 1.19
C ASP A 53 -4.61 -23.30 1.14
N ALA A 54 -3.70 -24.21 0.73
CA ALA A 54 -3.95 -25.65 0.71
C ALA A 54 -4.09 -26.27 2.12
N ALA A 55 -3.32 -25.79 3.11
CA ALA A 55 -3.47 -26.22 4.50
C ALA A 55 -4.81 -25.78 5.10
N ILE A 56 -5.24 -24.55 4.80
CA ILE A 56 -6.52 -24.01 5.26
C ILE A 56 -7.68 -24.80 4.65
N GLU A 57 -7.62 -25.12 3.35
CA GLU A 57 -8.64 -25.92 2.68
C GLU A 57 -8.79 -27.31 3.32
N GLN A 58 -7.68 -28.01 3.57
CA GLN A 58 -7.68 -29.31 4.24
C GLN A 58 -8.28 -29.24 5.64
N TRP A 59 -7.92 -28.23 6.42
CA TRP A 59 -8.47 -28.02 7.75
C TRP A 59 -9.98 -27.73 7.73
N MET A 60 -10.44 -26.91 6.79
CA MET A 60 -11.89 -26.62 6.62
C MET A 60 -12.67 -27.85 6.18
N LEU A 61 -12.14 -28.64 5.26
CA LEU A 61 -12.75 -29.91 4.83
C LEU A 61 -12.90 -30.87 6.01
N GLN A 62 -11.87 -31.02 6.82
CA GLN A 62 -11.93 -31.85 8.01
C GLN A 62 -12.94 -31.33 9.03
N ALA A 63 -12.94 -30.04 9.33
CA ALA A 63 -13.89 -29.42 10.25
C ALA A 63 -15.34 -29.70 9.80
N ARG A 64 -15.64 -29.50 8.51
CA ARG A 64 -16.95 -29.75 7.92
C ARG A 64 -17.33 -31.21 7.94
N SER A 65 -16.40 -32.13 7.75
CA SER A 65 -16.68 -33.59 7.79
C SER A 65 -17.16 -34.05 9.17
N TYR A 66 -16.80 -33.34 10.23
CA TYR A 66 -17.28 -33.58 11.61
C TYR A 66 -18.45 -32.67 12.03
N GLY A 67 -18.93 -31.81 11.13
CA GLY A 67 -19.97 -30.81 11.46
C GLY A 67 -19.49 -29.71 12.42
N TRP A 68 -18.18 -29.49 12.51
CA TRP A 68 -17.62 -28.40 13.31
C TRP A 68 -17.56 -27.10 12.52
N VAL A 69 -17.71 -25.98 13.22
CA VAL A 69 -17.51 -24.63 12.69
C VAL A 69 -16.01 -24.31 12.72
N PRO A 70 -15.36 -24.05 11.58
CA PRO A 70 -13.96 -23.65 11.57
C PRO A 70 -13.81 -22.21 12.09
N ALA A 71 -12.88 -21.99 13.02
CA ALA A 71 -12.51 -20.68 13.51
C ALA A 71 -11.00 -20.64 13.84
N ALA A 72 -10.30 -19.54 13.52
CA ALA A 72 -8.90 -19.33 13.83
C ALA A 72 -8.72 -18.07 14.65
N LEU A 73 -8.09 -18.20 15.84
CA LEU A 73 -7.86 -17.11 16.79
C LEU A 73 -6.49 -16.47 16.62
N SER A 74 -6.42 -15.17 16.89
CA SER A 74 -5.15 -14.45 17.05
C SER A 74 -4.28 -14.47 15.80
N VAL A 75 -4.91 -14.55 14.61
CA VAL A 75 -4.19 -14.54 13.34
C VAL A 75 -3.59 -13.15 13.05
N SER A 76 -2.43 -13.15 12.39
CA SER A 76 -1.82 -11.91 11.89
C SER A 76 -2.59 -11.35 10.69
N GLU A 77 -2.21 -10.18 10.21
CA GLU A 77 -2.78 -9.63 8.97
C GLU A 77 -2.51 -10.55 7.76
N ALA A 78 -1.32 -11.17 7.68
CA ALA A 78 -0.99 -12.11 6.61
C ALA A 78 -1.86 -13.37 6.66
N GLY A 79 -2.01 -13.95 7.86
CA GLY A 79 -2.90 -15.09 8.08
C GLY A 79 -4.37 -14.73 7.82
N ALA A 80 -4.83 -13.55 8.26
CA ALA A 80 -6.18 -13.07 8.00
C ALA A 80 -6.49 -13.00 6.51
N ARG A 81 -5.55 -12.52 5.70
CA ARG A 81 -5.68 -12.51 4.24
C ARG A 81 -5.78 -13.92 3.65
N ALA A 82 -4.99 -14.87 4.17
CA ALA A 82 -5.05 -16.26 3.71
C ALA A 82 -6.39 -16.92 4.07
N TYR A 83 -6.86 -16.78 5.31
CA TYR A 83 -8.15 -17.29 5.73
C TYR A 83 -9.33 -16.62 4.99
N ASN A 84 -9.21 -15.33 4.68
CA ASN A 84 -10.22 -14.62 3.88
C ASN A 84 -10.30 -15.15 2.44
N ARG A 85 -9.16 -15.43 1.79
CA ARG A 85 -9.16 -16.07 0.46
C ARG A 85 -9.85 -17.43 0.46
N ALA A 86 -9.80 -18.16 1.58
CA ALA A 86 -10.51 -19.42 1.76
C ALA A 86 -12.02 -19.25 2.09
N GLY A 87 -12.52 -18.02 2.15
CA GLY A 87 -13.93 -17.70 2.35
C GLY A 87 -14.36 -17.48 3.80
N LEU A 88 -13.41 -17.33 4.73
CA LEU A 88 -13.73 -16.99 6.12
C LEU A 88 -13.86 -15.47 6.31
N SER A 89 -14.80 -15.05 7.13
CA SER A 89 -14.95 -13.66 7.58
C SER A 89 -13.88 -13.31 8.61
N ILE A 90 -13.31 -12.11 8.49
CA ILE A 90 -12.25 -11.63 9.37
C ILE A 90 -12.79 -10.54 10.29
N ILE A 91 -12.52 -10.69 11.59
CA ILE A 91 -12.95 -9.75 12.62
C ILE A 91 -11.73 -9.39 13.46
N GLN A 92 -11.44 -8.11 13.63
CA GLN A 92 -10.35 -7.69 14.52
C GLN A 92 -10.75 -7.99 15.97
N MET A 93 -9.90 -8.75 16.69
CA MET A 93 -10.19 -9.16 18.06
C MET A 93 -9.30 -8.50 19.10
N GLY A 94 -8.25 -7.81 18.71
CA GLY A 94 -7.34 -7.13 19.61
C GLY A 94 -6.06 -6.67 18.94
N GLU A 95 -5.10 -6.26 19.77
CA GLU A 95 -3.80 -5.76 19.31
C GLU A 95 -2.69 -6.35 20.18
N GLU A 96 -1.58 -6.68 19.55
CA GLU A 96 -0.38 -7.19 20.16
C GLU A 96 0.61 -6.07 20.43
N ALA A 97 1.22 -6.07 21.62
CA ALA A 97 2.22 -5.08 22.02
C ALA A 97 3.63 -5.59 21.65
N VAL A 98 4.27 -4.97 20.67
CA VAL A 98 5.62 -5.32 20.19
C VAL A 98 6.59 -4.19 20.55
N LEU A 99 7.70 -4.55 21.18
CA LEU A 99 8.82 -3.65 21.47
C LEU A 99 9.94 -3.90 20.47
N GLU A 100 10.50 -2.84 19.89
CA GLU A 100 11.66 -2.88 19.01
C GLU A 100 12.92 -2.42 19.74
N ALA A 101 13.97 -3.25 19.75
CA ALA A 101 15.16 -3.02 20.56
C ALA A 101 15.97 -1.79 20.15
N ASP A 102 15.99 -1.46 18.87
CA ASP A 102 16.67 -0.29 18.30
C ASP A 102 15.95 1.03 18.59
N ARG A 103 14.64 0.98 18.89
CA ARG A 103 13.82 2.15 19.23
C ARG A 103 13.57 2.29 20.74
N PHE A 104 13.85 1.25 21.50
CA PHE A 104 13.57 1.27 22.93
C PHE A 104 14.55 2.16 23.68
N THR A 105 14.05 3.18 24.38
CA THR A 105 14.83 4.06 25.25
C THR A 105 14.03 4.49 26.47
N LEU A 106 14.63 4.38 27.64
CA LEU A 106 14.02 4.88 28.89
C LEU A 106 14.06 6.42 28.99
N ASN A 107 14.76 7.11 28.08
CA ASN A 107 14.89 8.57 28.12
C ASN A 107 13.69 9.31 27.53
N ASP A 108 12.82 8.63 26.78
CA ASP A 108 11.60 9.22 26.27
C ASP A 108 10.67 9.68 27.40
N THR A 109 9.92 10.76 27.15
CA THR A 109 8.94 11.30 28.10
C THR A 109 7.76 10.35 28.35
N SER A 110 7.36 9.60 27.34
CA SER A 110 6.33 8.56 27.41
C SER A 110 6.73 7.42 28.36
N MET A 111 8.03 7.16 28.51
CA MET A 111 8.62 6.10 29.33
C MET A 111 8.82 6.50 30.80
N LEU A 112 8.42 7.71 31.20
CA LEU A 112 8.60 8.21 32.57
C LEU A 112 8.09 7.23 33.67
N PRO A 113 6.89 6.61 33.55
CA PRO A 113 6.42 5.66 34.54
C PRO A 113 7.29 4.42 34.66
N VAL A 114 7.76 3.87 33.51
CA VAL A 114 8.66 2.71 33.48
C VAL A 114 10.01 3.06 34.08
N ARG A 115 10.59 4.18 33.68
CA ARG A 115 11.87 4.65 34.22
C ARG A 115 11.83 4.83 35.75
N GLN A 116 10.75 5.38 36.28
CA GLN A 116 10.58 5.51 37.73
C GLN A 116 10.47 4.16 38.43
N ALA A 117 9.74 3.20 37.84
CA ALA A 117 9.62 1.85 38.36
C ALA A 117 10.99 1.14 38.38
N VAL A 118 11.72 1.18 37.26
CA VAL A 118 13.07 0.62 37.10
C VAL A 118 14.04 1.19 38.14
N GLN A 119 14.07 2.51 38.28
CA GLN A 119 14.96 3.17 39.26
C GLN A 119 14.60 2.77 40.72
N ARG A 120 13.32 2.64 41.04
CA ARG A 120 12.89 2.23 42.36
C ARG A 120 13.37 0.81 42.71
N VAL A 121 13.17 -0.12 41.76
CA VAL A 121 13.58 -1.53 41.92
C VAL A 121 15.10 -1.63 42.02
N ARG A 122 15.85 -0.95 41.14
CA ARG A 122 17.34 -0.90 41.21
C ARG A 122 17.85 -0.33 42.53
N ARG A 123 17.23 0.74 43.05
CA ARG A 123 17.60 1.29 44.36
C ARG A 123 17.30 0.36 45.53
N GLY A 124 16.31 -0.53 45.36
CA GLY A 124 16.01 -1.58 46.32
C GLY A 124 16.95 -2.80 46.25
N GLY A 125 18.11 -2.70 45.57
CA GLY A 125 19.11 -3.75 45.51
C GLY A 125 18.76 -4.95 44.61
N TYR A 126 17.64 -4.88 43.82
CA TYR A 126 17.26 -5.99 42.95
C TYR A 126 18.09 -6.00 41.66
N THR A 127 18.42 -7.22 41.21
CA THR A 127 19.16 -7.49 39.97
C THR A 127 18.32 -8.32 39.00
N ALA A 128 18.57 -8.14 37.69
CA ALA A 128 17.94 -8.96 36.66
C ALA A 128 18.99 -9.83 35.95
N GLN A 129 18.64 -11.09 35.72
CA GLN A 129 19.46 -12.03 34.95
C GLN A 129 18.68 -12.56 33.75
N MET A 130 19.37 -12.67 32.61
CA MET A 130 18.81 -13.26 31.39
C MET A 130 19.65 -14.45 31.00
N ARG A 131 18.99 -15.59 30.80
CA ARG A 131 19.65 -16.83 30.39
C ARG A 131 18.76 -17.66 29.49
N ARG A 132 19.34 -18.40 28.58
CA ARG A 132 18.60 -19.42 27.85
C ARG A 132 18.30 -20.61 28.74
N PHE A 133 17.17 -21.28 28.53
CA PHE A 133 16.87 -22.51 29.29
C PHE A 133 17.95 -23.59 29.11
N ALA A 134 18.63 -23.61 27.94
CA ALA A 134 19.77 -24.48 27.70
C ALA A 134 20.95 -24.26 28.65
N GLU A 135 21.10 -23.05 29.21
CA GLU A 135 22.22 -22.66 30.12
C GLU A 135 21.92 -22.92 31.60
N LEU A 136 20.70 -23.39 31.89
CA LEU A 136 20.27 -23.71 33.24
C LEU A 136 20.66 -25.17 33.59
N ASP A 137 21.22 -25.37 34.73
CA ASP A 137 21.39 -26.73 35.30
C ASP A 137 20.03 -27.29 35.75
N GLU A 138 20.00 -28.59 36.05
CA GLU A 138 18.77 -29.31 36.43
C GLU A 138 18.14 -28.73 37.71
N GLN A 139 18.96 -28.33 38.71
CA GLN A 139 18.48 -27.75 39.95
C GLN A 139 17.83 -26.36 39.71
N GLN A 140 18.43 -25.57 38.84
CA GLN A 140 17.89 -24.26 38.46
C GLN A 140 16.58 -24.40 37.67
N ARG A 141 16.49 -25.36 36.76
CA ARG A 141 15.24 -25.63 36.01
C ARG A 141 14.13 -26.09 36.94
N GLN A 142 14.43 -26.96 37.90
CA GLN A 142 13.46 -27.41 38.87
C GLN A 142 12.97 -26.23 39.73
N GLN A 143 13.89 -25.37 40.20
CA GLN A 143 13.53 -24.18 40.98
C GLN A 143 12.62 -23.22 40.17
N VAL A 144 12.89 -23.02 38.88
CA VAL A 144 12.01 -22.22 38.02
C VAL A 144 10.61 -22.82 37.93
N ALA A 145 10.50 -24.15 37.73
CA ALA A 145 9.21 -24.84 37.67
C ALA A 145 8.42 -24.76 38.98
N GLU A 146 9.11 -24.93 40.10
CA GLU A 146 8.53 -24.80 41.47
C GLU A 146 8.02 -23.37 41.71
N ASN A 147 8.79 -22.33 41.35
CA ASN A 147 8.40 -20.93 41.49
C ASN A 147 7.19 -20.59 40.62
N ILE A 148 7.15 -21.06 39.37
CA ILE A 148 6.01 -20.89 38.47
C ILE A 148 4.75 -21.51 39.09
N SER A 149 4.86 -22.72 39.64
CA SER A 149 3.75 -23.40 40.29
C SER A 149 3.29 -22.70 41.57
N ALA A 150 4.23 -22.33 42.44
CA ALA A 150 3.93 -21.66 43.69
C ALA A 150 3.27 -20.30 43.50
N TRP A 151 3.77 -19.50 42.55
CA TRP A 151 3.25 -18.12 42.27
C TRP A 151 2.00 -18.13 41.41
N ARG A 152 1.49 -19.28 41.01
CA ARG A 152 0.22 -19.43 40.27
C ARG A 152 -1.00 -19.21 41.19
N HIS A 153 -0.88 -19.39 42.50
CA HIS A 153 -1.96 -19.18 43.46
C HIS A 153 -3.28 -19.92 43.13
N GLY A 154 -3.22 -21.14 42.63
CA GLY A 154 -4.39 -21.96 42.31
C GLY A 154 -5.21 -21.52 41.11
N ARG A 155 -4.75 -20.53 40.34
CA ARG A 155 -5.44 -20.07 39.14
C ARG A 155 -5.25 -21.04 37.97
N VAL A 156 -6.27 -21.19 37.11
CA VAL A 156 -6.19 -21.97 35.88
C VAL A 156 -5.19 -21.32 34.91
N GLU A 157 -4.36 -22.08 34.26
CA GLU A 157 -3.45 -21.61 33.24
C GLU A 157 -4.27 -21.11 32.05
N ARG A 158 -3.96 -19.93 31.54
CA ARG A 158 -4.68 -19.26 30.47
C ARG A 158 -3.80 -19.21 29.24
N GLY A 159 -4.43 -19.18 28.06
CA GLY A 159 -3.77 -18.91 26.81
C GLY A 159 -3.66 -20.13 25.89
N PHE A 160 -4.69 -20.37 25.10
CA PHE A 160 -4.65 -21.34 24.01
C PHE A 160 -3.78 -20.87 22.85
N SER A 161 -3.82 -19.57 22.56
CA SER A 161 -3.11 -18.97 21.43
C SER A 161 -1.76 -18.36 21.83
N MET A 162 -1.48 -18.13 23.13
CA MET A 162 -0.35 -17.30 23.55
C MET A 162 0.37 -17.81 24.82
N ALA A 163 0.26 -19.11 25.13
CA ALA A 163 1.05 -19.75 26.19
C ALA A 163 1.26 -21.22 25.88
N LEU A 164 2.47 -21.74 26.15
CA LEU A 164 2.79 -23.15 25.89
C LEU A 164 2.11 -24.13 26.85
N ASN A 165 1.75 -23.68 28.02
CA ASN A 165 1.23 -24.52 29.11
C ASN A 165 2.15 -25.65 29.52
N ARG A 166 3.46 -25.50 29.27
CA ARG A 166 4.53 -26.41 29.71
C ARG A 166 5.75 -25.60 30.12
N VAL A 167 6.49 -26.11 31.05
CA VAL A 167 7.72 -25.47 31.54
C VAL A 167 8.77 -26.55 31.68
N ASN A 168 10.01 -26.19 31.45
CA ASN A 168 11.16 -27.08 31.56
C ASN A 168 11.18 -28.26 30.58
N ASP A 169 10.54 -28.07 29.40
CA ASP A 169 10.60 -29.05 28.32
C ASP A 169 11.96 -28.96 27.59
N PRO A 170 12.69 -30.07 27.40
CA PRO A 170 13.94 -30.06 26.67
C PRO A 170 13.85 -29.51 25.24
N ALA A 171 12.68 -29.63 24.60
CA ALA A 171 12.41 -29.07 23.27
C ALA A 171 12.41 -27.54 23.23
N ASP A 172 12.21 -26.87 24.39
CA ASP A 172 12.13 -25.42 24.49
C ASP A 172 13.46 -24.78 24.97
N SER A 173 14.59 -25.45 24.76
CA SER A 173 15.93 -25.08 25.23
C SER A 173 16.39 -23.69 24.76
N SER A 174 15.90 -23.19 23.65
CA SER A 174 16.18 -21.84 23.12
C SER A 174 15.34 -20.71 23.74
N SER A 175 14.34 -21.03 24.55
CA SER A 175 13.56 -20.04 25.29
C SER A 175 14.44 -19.23 26.25
N VAL A 176 14.09 -17.99 26.51
CA VAL A 176 14.84 -17.05 27.36
C VAL A 176 14.09 -16.85 28.67
N LEU A 177 14.78 -17.08 29.78
CA LEU A 177 14.33 -16.74 31.12
C LEU A 177 14.92 -15.39 31.53
N VAL A 178 14.05 -14.47 31.95
CA VAL A 178 14.40 -13.23 32.62
C VAL A 178 13.96 -13.36 34.08
N SER A 179 14.89 -13.32 34.99
CA SER A 179 14.59 -13.47 36.41
C SER A 179 15.10 -12.29 37.22
N ALA A 180 14.29 -11.84 38.19
CA ALA A 180 14.67 -10.81 39.14
C ALA A 180 15.01 -11.45 40.49
N HIS A 181 16.12 -10.98 41.07
CA HIS A 181 16.64 -11.47 42.35
C HIS A 181 16.80 -10.32 43.34
N ASP A 182 16.56 -10.60 44.62
CA ASP A 182 16.79 -9.68 45.71
C ASP A 182 18.29 -9.61 46.10
N GLU A 183 18.60 -8.81 47.10
CA GLU A 183 19.99 -8.65 47.64
C GLU A 183 20.58 -9.97 48.19
N ALA A 184 19.74 -10.93 48.60
CA ALA A 184 20.18 -12.25 49.05
C ALA A 184 20.37 -13.24 47.90
N GLY A 185 20.13 -12.82 46.65
CA GLY A 185 20.20 -13.67 45.44
C GLY A 185 18.98 -14.56 45.25
N GLN A 186 17.90 -14.38 46.05
CA GLN A 186 16.68 -15.17 45.91
C GLN A 186 15.81 -14.64 44.76
N MET A 187 15.30 -15.54 43.91
CA MET A 187 14.44 -15.19 42.78
C MET A 187 13.07 -14.73 43.31
N VAL A 188 12.65 -13.52 42.92
CA VAL A 188 11.37 -12.91 43.35
C VAL A 188 10.38 -12.73 42.20
N ALA A 189 10.82 -12.78 40.95
CA ALA A 189 9.95 -12.72 39.78
C ALA A 189 10.66 -13.32 38.56
N LEU A 190 9.86 -13.78 37.57
CA LEU A 190 10.37 -14.32 36.32
C LEU A 190 9.44 -14.02 35.16
N LEU A 191 10.04 -13.89 33.97
CA LEU A 191 9.40 -13.89 32.67
C LEU A 191 10.07 -14.99 31.84
N SER A 192 9.24 -15.76 31.09
CA SER A 192 9.73 -16.72 30.11
C SER A 192 9.29 -16.25 28.74
N PHE A 193 10.21 -16.30 27.80
CA PHE A 193 9.98 -15.91 26.41
C PHE A 193 10.32 -17.07 25.49
N VAL A 194 9.45 -17.34 24.52
CA VAL A 194 9.70 -18.31 23.45
C VAL A 194 10.28 -17.62 22.22
N PRO A 195 10.99 -18.35 21.34
CA PRO A 195 11.53 -17.77 20.12
C PRO A 195 10.45 -17.26 19.17
N TRP A 196 10.69 -16.09 18.59
CA TRP A 196 9.96 -15.55 17.46
C TRP A 196 10.93 -15.39 16.28
N GLY A 197 11.13 -16.46 15.53
CA GLY A 197 12.21 -16.56 14.56
C GLY A 197 13.61 -16.41 15.19
N PRO A 198 14.61 -16.05 14.42
CA PRO A 198 15.99 -15.97 14.91
C PRO A 198 16.28 -14.76 15.80
N THR A 199 15.52 -13.67 15.67
CA THR A 199 15.84 -12.39 16.33
C THR A 199 14.68 -11.82 17.15
N GLY A 200 13.62 -12.57 17.36
CA GLY A 200 12.46 -12.15 18.14
C GLY A 200 12.20 -13.05 19.35
N LEU A 201 11.49 -12.49 20.32
CA LEU A 201 11.02 -13.19 21.51
C LEU A 201 9.54 -12.90 21.73
N SER A 202 8.76 -13.91 22.17
CA SER A 202 7.36 -13.75 22.55
C SER A 202 7.13 -14.20 23.99
N LEU A 203 6.46 -13.38 24.77
CA LEU A 203 6.20 -13.65 26.18
C LEU A 203 5.31 -14.90 26.31
N ASP A 204 5.75 -15.87 27.12
CA ASP A 204 5.01 -17.08 27.45
C ASP A 204 4.47 -17.02 28.88
N VAL A 205 5.36 -16.85 29.85
CA VAL A 205 5.03 -16.86 31.27
C VAL A 205 5.46 -15.57 31.94
N MET A 206 4.56 -15.02 32.78
CA MET A 206 4.83 -13.90 33.67
C MET A 206 4.39 -14.25 35.10
N ARG A 207 5.35 -14.37 36.01
CA ARG A 207 5.08 -14.71 37.42
C ARG A 207 5.92 -13.84 38.36
N ARG A 208 5.35 -13.55 39.50
CA ARG A 208 6.07 -12.88 40.61
C ARG A 208 5.63 -13.41 41.97
N SER A 209 6.52 -13.39 42.93
CA SER A 209 6.22 -13.62 44.34
C SER A 209 5.24 -12.53 44.87
N PRO A 210 4.38 -12.85 45.85
CA PRO A 210 3.60 -11.85 46.56
C PRO A 210 4.43 -10.72 47.21
N GLU A 211 5.66 -11.06 47.59
CA GLU A 211 6.62 -10.15 48.24
C GLU A 211 7.42 -9.30 47.24
N ALA A 212 7.33 -9.59 45.93
CA ALA A 212 8.06 -8.86 44.91
C ALA A 212 7.67 -7.38 44.88
N PRO A 213 8.64 -6.47 44.70
CA PRO A 213 8.38 -5.04 44.72
C PRO A 213 7.50 -4.61 43.54
N ASN A 214 6.72 -3.55 43.75
CA ASN A 214 5.94 -2.95 42.67
C ASN A 214 6.88 -2.36 41.60
N GLY A 215 6.69 -2.75 40.36
CA GLY A 215 7.52 -2.35 39.21
C GLY A 215 8.59 -3.38 38.83
N VAL A 216 8.63 -4.54 39.46
CA VAL A 216 9.60 -5.61 39.15
C VAL A 216 9.45 -6.13 37.72
N VAL A 217 8.22 -6.21 37.19
CA VAL A 217 7.96 -6.66 35.84
C VAL A 217 8.45 -5.62 34.83
N GLU A 218 8.16 -4.33 35.07
CA GLU A 218 8.69 -3.22 34.28
C GLU A 218 10.24 -3.21 34.28
N PHE A 219 10.82 -3.51 35.44
CA PHE A 219 12.27 -3.63 35.55
C PHE A 219 12.85 -4.77 34.72
N MET A 220 12.23 -5.96 34.76
CA MET A 220 12.67 -7.13 33.95
C MET A 220 12.54 -6.88 32.46
N VAL A 221 11.41 -6.34 31.99
CA VAL A 221 11.21 -6.00 30.58
C VAL A 221 12.23 -4.95 30.11
N ALA A 222 12.43 -3.89 30.89
CA ALA A 222 13.42 -2.87 30.54
C ALA A 222 14.84 -3.43 30.51
N SER A 223 15.19 -4.29 31.46
CA SER A 223 16.50 -4.93 31.51
C SER A 223 16.73 -5.90 30.33
N LEU A 224 15.69 -6.60 29.88
CA LEU A 224 15.75 -7.40 28.66
C LEU A 224 16.00 -6.53 27.44
N MET A 225 15.29 -5.43 27.30
CA MET A 225 15.44 -4.52 26.16
C MET A 225 16.81 -3.81 26.14
N GLU A 226 17.35 -3.45 27.31
CA GLU A 226 18.71 -2.88 27.42
C GLU A 226 19.81 -3.88 26.98
N GLN A 227 19.57 -5.19 27.15
CA GLN A 227 20.52 -6.26 26.78
C GLN A 227 20.15 -6.98 25.48
N ALA A 228 19.08 -6.55 24.80
CA ALA A 228 18.54 -7.24 23.62
C ALA A 228 19.60 -7.40 22.52
N ALA A 229 20.42 -6.37 22.26
CA ALA A 229 21.47 -6.43 21.26
C ALA A 229 22.51 -7.50 21.53
N SER A 230 22.92 -7.68 22.80
CA SER A 230 23.89 -8.73 23.19
C SER A 230 23.32 -10.14 23.09
N LEU A 231 22.00 -10.28 23.14
CA LEU A 231 21.26 -11.53 22.97
C LEU A 231 20.87 -11.81 21.50
N GLY A 232 21.23 -10.91 20.58
CA GLY A 232 20.79 -10.99 19.17
C GLY A 232 19.29 -10.75 18.97
N VAL A 233 18.61 -10.13 19.95
CA VAL A 233 17.17 -9.87 19.93
C VAL A 233 16.89 -8.48 19.38
N ARG A 234 16.01 -8.38 18.38
CA ARG A 234 15.58 -7.12 17.77
C ARG A 234 14.18 -6.71 18.18
N ARG A 235 13.31 -7.66 18.49
CA ARG A 235 11.90 -7.42 18.80
C ARG A 235 11.40 -8.34 19.89
N VAL A 236 10.52 -7.84 20.74
CA VAL A 236 9.93 -8.57 21.86
C VAL A 236 8.42 -8.35 21.86
N SER A 237 7.65 -9.43 21.76
CA SER A 237 6.21 -9.39 21.96
C SER A 237 5.87 -9.55 23.44
N LEU A 238 5.05 -8.63 23.96
CA LEU A 238 4.48 -8.73 25.30
C LEU A 238 3.09 -9.39 25.30
N ASN A 239 2.77 -10.11 24.23
CA ASN A 239 1.48 -10.73 23.94
C ASN A 239 0.36 -9.73 23.61
N PHE A 240 -0.80 -10.25 23.20
CA PHE A 240 -1.87 -9.40 22.75
C PHE A 240 -2.98 -9.22 23.79
N ALA A 241 -3.60 -8.05 23.76
CA ALA A 241 -4.72 -7.67 24.58
C ALA A 241 -6.02 -7.83 23.78
N MET A 242 -6.82 -8.84 24.13
CA MET A 242 -8.16 -9.02 23.54
C MET A 242 -9.06 -7.83 23.84
N PHE A 243 -9.80 -7.36 22.84
CA PHE A 243 -10.85 -6.34 22.98
C PHE A 243 -10.40 -4.98 23.55
N GLY A 244 -9.11 -4.63 23.44
CA GLY A 244 -8.58 -3.35 23.92
C GLY A 244 -9.34 -2.15 23.38
N HIS A 245 -9.60 -2.11 22.09
CA HIS A 245 -10.34 -1.07 21.39
C HIS A 245 -11.83 -0.97 21.81
N ILE A 246 -12.49 -2.09 22.17
CA ILE A 246 -13.89 -2.07 22.66
C ILE A 246 -13.99 -1.34 24.00
N PHE A 247 -12.97 -1.44 24.85
CA PHE A 247 -12.93 -0.74 26.11
C PHE A 247 -12.70 0.77 25.94
N GLU A 248 -11.88 1.17 24.97
CA GLU A 248 -11.68 2.59 24.63
C GLU A 248 -12.93 3.21 23.99
N ALA A 249 -13.55 2.49 23.04
CA ALA A 249 -14.78 2.94 22.40
C ALA A 249 -15.97 3.04 23.37
N ALA A 250 -16.00 2.21 24.42
CA ALA A 250 -17.06 2.26 25.44
C ALA A 250 -16.90 3.43 26.44
N ASP A 251 -15.67 3.90 26.65
CA ASP A 251 -15.35 5.03 27.55
C ASP A 251 -15.45 6.39 26.82
N GLN A 252 -15.68 6.40 25.49
CA GLN A 252 -15.87 7.64 24.71
C GLN A 252 -17.29 8.22 24.88
N VAL A 253 -17.37 9.56 24.90
CA VAL A 253 -18.66 10.28 24.90
C VAL A 253 -19.33 10.08 23.53
N GLY A 254 -20.49 9.39 23.52
CA GLY A 254 -21.21 9.05 22.27
C GLY A 254 -21.12 7.58 21.85
N ALA A 255 -20.52 6.71 22.69
CA ALA A 255 -20.45 5.27 22.41
C ALA A 255 -21.81 4.66 22.02
N SER A 256 -21.82 3.81 20.98
CA SER A 256 -23.04 3.17 20.49
C SER A 256 -23.72 2.32 21.59
N ALA A 257 -25.04 2.14 21.49
CA ALA A 257 -25.79 1.30 22.41
C ALA A 257 -25.26 -0.14 22.46
N TRP A 258 -24.73 -0.63 21.33
CA TRP A 258 -24.08 -1.94 21.20
C TRP A 258 -22.77 -2.00 21.98
N ASN A 259 -21.88 -1.02 21.83
CA ASN A 259 -20.60 -0.97 22.55
C ASN A 259 -20.82 -0.87 24.07
N ARG A 260 -21.85 -0.11 24.50
CA ARG A 260 -22.24 -0.03 25.92
C ARG A 260 -22.87 -1.32 26.43
N PHE A 261 -23.67 -2.01 25.59
CA PHE A 261 -24.27 -3.30 25.92
C PHE A 261 -23.20 -4.39 25.97
N ALA A 262 -22.32 -4.44 24.99
CA ALA A 262 -21.19 -5.37 24.94
C ALA A 262 -20.25 -5.15 26.15
N SER A 263 -19.91 -3.92 26.51
CA SER A 263 -19.06 -3.63 27.67
C SER A 263 -19.75 -3.96 29.01
N ARG A 264 -21.10 -3.79 29.13
CA ARG A 264 -21.84 -4.18 30.33
C ARG A 264 -22.02 -5.68 30.44
N SER A 265 -22.28 -6.38 29.33
CA SER A 265 -22.39 -7.85 29.33
C SER A 265 -21.03 -8.51 29.62
N LEU A 266 -19.97 -7.89 29.22
CA LEU A 266 -18.59 -8.27 29.52
C LEU A 266 -18.17 -7.86 30.95
N GLY A 267 -18.79 -6.83 31.53
CA GLY A 267 -18.51 -6.33 32.88
C GLY A 267 -19.00 -7.24 34.01
N VAL A 268 -19.87 -8.21 33.73
CA VAL A 268 -20.32 -9.25 34.69
C VAL A 268 -19.20 -10.29 34.96
N LEU A 269 -18.16 -10.34 34.15
CA LEU A 269 -17.01 -11.22 34.34
C LEU A 269 -15.84 -10.44 34.96
N ASP A 270 -15.62 -10.55 36.25
CA ASP A 270 -14.48 -10.03 37.04
C ASP A 270 -13.12 -10.36 36.40
N ARG A 271 -13.10 -11.31 35.44
CA ARG A 271 -11.98 -11.76 34.62
C ARG A 271 -11.57 -10.74 33.53
N PHE A 272 -12.48 -9.87 33.08
CA PHE A 272 -12.21 -8.81 32.10
C PHE A 272 -11.41 -7.64 32.69
N LEU A 273 -11.49 -7.41 33.97
CA LEU A 273 -10.65 -6.45 34.68
C LEU A 273 -9.14 -6.78 34.53
N GLN A 274 -8.79 -8.05 34.32
CA GLN A 274 -7.40 -8.44 34.11
C GLN A 274 -6.90 -8.10 32.67
N LEU A 275 -7.75 -8.17 31.65
CA LEU A 275 -7.39 -7.78 30.27
C LEU A 275 -7.15 -6.28 30.17
N ARG A 276 -7.98 -5.46 30.80
CA ARG A 276 -7.74 -4.02 30.95
C ARG A 276 -6.43 -3.71 31.68
N ARG A 277 -6.07 -4.51 32.68
CA ARG A 277 -4.80 -4.34 33.40
C ARG A 277 -3.60 -4.68 32.52
N LEU A 278 -3.69 -5.73 31.70
CA LEU A 278 -2.65 -6.13 30.77
C LEU A 278 -2.46 -5.05 29.68
N TYR A 279 -3.53 -4.57 29.08
CA TYR A 279 -3.50 -3.48 28.10
C TYR A 279 -2.83 -2.22 28.69
N ARG A 280 -3.28 -1.76 29.86
CA ARG A 280 -2.68 -0.60 30.55
C ARG A 280 -1.22 -0.84 30.96
N PHE A 281 -0.87 -2.07 31.26
CA PHE A 281 0.52 -2.42 31.55
C PHE A 281 1.40 -2.29 30.30
N ASN A 282 0.96 -2.86 29.17
CA ASN A 282 1.69 -2.80 27.89
C ASN A 282 1.80 -1.35 27.38
N LEU A 283 0.77 -0.54 27.55
CA LEU A 283 0.75 0.86 27.11
C LEU A 283 1.91 1.69 27.72
N LYS A 284 2.39 1.33 28.91
CA LYS A 284 3.51 2.03 29.58
C LYS A 284 4.82 1.97 28.80
N PHE A 285 4.99 0.96 27.96
CA PHE A 285 6.21 0.74 27.18
C PHE A 285 6.17 1.40 25.79
N ALA A 286 5.12 2.16 25.46
CA ALA A 286 4.90 2.77 24.16
C ALA A 286 5.16 1.78 22.99
N PRO A 287 4.50 0.59 22.99
CA PRO A 287 4.78 -0.45 22.01
C PRO A 287 4.26 -0.08 20.63
N LEU A 288 4.78 -0.75 19.61
CA LEU A 288 4.12 -0.86 18.32
C LEU A 288 2.91 -1.81 18.50
N TRP A 289 1.71 -1.30 18.21
CA TRP A 289 0.49 -2.11 18.26
C TRP A 289 0.26 -2.80 16.93
N VAL A 290 0.20 -4.14 16.96
CA VAL A 290 -0.01 -4.98 15.77
C VAL A 290 -1.39 -5.63 15.86
N PRO A 291 -2.29 -5.43 14.88
CA PRO A 291 -3.64 -5.97 14.94
C PRO A 291 -3.65 -7.50 14.87
N ARG A 292 -4.58 -8.11 15.63
CA ARG A 292 -4.84 -9.56 15.64
C ARG A 292 -6.31 -9.83 15.35
N PHE A 293 -6.54 -10.87 14.56
CA PHE A 293 -7.85 -11.15 13.98
C PHE A 293 -8.39 -12.52 14.40
N LEU A 294 -9.72 -12.63 14.34
CA LEU A 294 -10.49 -13.87 14.32
C LEU A 294 -10.92 -14.13 12.88
N ALA A 295 -10.67 -15.33 12.38
CA ALA A 295 -11.23 -15.80 11.12
C ALA A 295 -12.29 -16.88 11.41
N THR A 296 -13.52 -16.75 10.85
CA THR A 296 -14.60 -17.73 11.06
C THR A 296 -15.63 -17.67 9.93
N GLU A 297 -16.45 -18.69 9.80
CA GLU A 297 -17.56 -18.67 8.82
C GLU A 297 -18.60 -17.61 9.21
N PRO A 298 -19.15 -16.86 8.23
CA PRO A 298 -20.21 -15.86 8.45
C PRO A 298 -21.54 -16.53 8.76
N THR A 299 -21.81 -16.93 10.00
CA THR A 299 -23.04 -17.63 10.37
C THR A 299 -23.55 -17.26 11.77
N LEU A 300 -24.78 -17.69 12.10
CA LEU A 300 -25.39 -17.69 13.45
C LEU A 300 -24.50 -18.41 14.52
N ALA A 301 -23.41 -19.05 14.11
CA ALA A 301 -22.47 -19.76 14.97
C ALA A 301 -21.48 -18.86 15.72
N MET A 302 -21.48 -17.55 15.51
CA MET A 302 -20.55 -16.61 16.19
C MET A 302 -20.63 -16.74 17.73
N ALA A 303 -21.83 -16.95 18.29
CA ALA A 303 -21.97 -17.17 19.72
C ALA A 303 -21.21 -18.42 20.19
N ASN A 304 -21.25 -19.51 19.41
CA ASN A 304 -20.53 -20.75 19.71
C ASN A 304 -19.01 -20.53 19.62
N VAL A 305 -18.54 -19.76 18.63
CA VAL A 305 -17.12 -19.43 18.45
C VAL A 305 -16.61 -18.60 19.64
N VAL A 306 -17.35 -17.60 20.08
CA VAL A 306 -17.01 -16.77 21.27
C VAL A 306 -16.93 -17.62 22.54
N VAL A 307 -17.90 -18.52 22.75
CA VAL A 307 -17.92 -19.43 23.91
C VAL A 307 -16.76 -20.42 23.84
N ALA A 308 -16.52 -21.03 22.67
CA ALA A 308 -15.43 -21.97 22.46
C ALA A 308 -14.06 -21.31 22.67
N SER A 309 -13.90 -20.08 22.15
CA SER A 309 -12.69 -19.26 22.34
C SER A 309 -12.47 -18.97 23.82
N GLY A 310 -13.52 -18.55 24.54
CA GLY A 310 -13.46 -18.28 25.98
C GLY A 310 -13.10 -19.53 26.79
N MET A 311 -13.60 -20.71 26.41
CA MET A 311 -13.23 -22.00 27.02
C MET A 311 -11.79 -22.39 26.69
N ALA A 312 -11.36 -22.23 25.44
CA ALA A 312 -10.00 -22.54 25.00
C ALA A 312 -8.94 -21.69 25.70
N GLU A 313 -9.20 -20.37 25.78
CA GLU A 313 -8.29 -19.42 26.43
C GLU A 313 -8.37 -19.46 27.98
N GLY A 314 -9.24 -20.30 28.56
CA GLY A 314 -9.38 -20.44 30.00
C GLY A 314 -10.13 -19.32 30.72
N PHE A 315 -10.93 -18.53 29.99
CA PHE A 315 -11.80 -17.51 30.54
C PHE A 315 -13.14 -18.10 31.02
N LEU A 316 -13.63 -19.15 30.39
CA LEU A 316 -14.83 -19.89 30.75
C LEU A 316 -14.47 -21.30 31.24
N PRO A 317 -15.22 -21.86 32.23
CA PRO A 317 -14.97 -23.23 32.65
C PRO A 317 -15.32 -24.19 31.53
N ASN A 318 -14.40 -25.09 31.22
CA ASN A 318 -14.63 -26.17 30.27
C ASN A 318 -15.24 -27.38 31.00
N LEU A 319 -16.58 -27.51 30.94
CA LEU A 319 -17.32 -28.59 31.55
C LEU A 319 -17.19 -29.95 30.84
N SER A 320 -16.67 -29.92 29.59
CA SER A 320 -16.54 -31.10 28.72
C SER A 320 -15.10 -31.63 28.65
N ALA A 321 -14.18 -31.12 29.45
CA ALA A 321 -12.81 -31.63 29.46
C ALA A 321 -12.78 -33.07 30.00
N ARG A 322 -13.08 -34.04 29.15
CA ARG A 322 -12.46 -35.36 29.31
C ARG A 322 -10.96 -35.10 29.31
N ARG A 323 -10.28 -35.49 30.38
CA ARG A 323 -8.80 -35.53 30.44
C ARG A 323 -8.36 -36.25 29.17
N LEU A 324 -7.90 -35.51 28.16
CA LEU A 324 -6.95 -36.05 27.21
C LEU A 324 -5.77 -36.43 28.10
N GLN A 325 -5.60 -37.73 28.30
CA GLN A 325 -4.36 -38.22 28.88
C GLN A 325 -3.26 -37.62 28.02
N ASP A 326 -2.37 -36.90 28.66
CA ASP A 326 -1.12 -36.46 28.07
C ASP A 326 -0.45 -37.72 27.54
N GLN A 327 -0.59 -38.03 26.25
CA GLN A 327 0.35 -38.91 25.59
C GLN A 327 1.63 -38.06 25.53
N GLU A 328 2.49 -38.29 26.53
CA GLU A 328 3.87 -37.82 26.48
C GLU A 328 4.51 -38.44 25.24
N GLN A 329 4.43 -37.77 24.10
CA GLN A 329 5.37 -38.04 23.03
C GLN A 329 6.72 -37.52 23.50
N VAL A 330 7.46 -38.36 24.16
CA VAL A 330 8.85 -38.11 24.53
C VAL A 330 9.64 -38.19 23.23
N LEU A 331 10.16 -37.04 22.76
CA LEU A 331 11.09 -37.03 21.64
C LEU A 331 12.32 -37.87 22.00
N SER A 332 12.82 -38.64 21.06
CA SER A 332 14.06 -39.39 21.22
C SER A 332 15.24 -38.43 21.43
N THR A 333 16.30 -38.96 22.04
CA THR A 333 17.53 -38.18 22.29
C THR A 333 18.09 -37.60 21.00
N ASP A 334 18.02 -38.34 19.90
CA ASP A 334 18.52 -37.93 18.58
C ASP A 334 17.66 -36.80 17.98
N GLU A 335 16.33 -36.86 18.14
CA GLU A 335 15.40 -35.80 17.72
C GLU A 335 15.60 -34.52 18.54
N LEU A 336 15.84 -34.65 19.85
CA LEU A 336 16.15 -33.51 20.72
C LEU A 336 17.49 -32.85 20.34
N GLU A 337 18.52 -33.67 20.02
CA GLU A 337 19.81 -33.13 19.58
C GLU A 337 19.73 -32.47 18.21
N ALA A 338 18.97 -33.03 17.26
CA ALA A 338 18.70 -32.41 15.97
C ALA A 338 17.97 -31.07 16.13
N LEU A 339 16.96 -30.98 17.02
CA LEU A 339 16.28 -29.75 17.37
C LEU A 339 17.22 -28.71 17.99
N ARG A 340 18.10 -29.13 18.91
CA ARG A 340 19.11 -28.24 19.49
C ARG A 340 20.07 -27.67 18.45
N GLN A 341 20.56 -28.50 17.53
CA GLN A 341 21.45 -28.07 16.46
C GLN A 341 20.75 -27.10 15.50
N MET A 342 19.48 -27.34 15.13
CA MET A 342 18.69 -26.39 14.37
C MET A 342 18.50 -25.07 15.12
N GLN A 343 18.28 -25.10 16.42
CA GLN A 343 18.11 -23.92 17.26
C GLN A 343 19.41 -23.11 17.39
N LEU A 344 20.56 -23.77 17.44
CA LEU A 344 21.88 -23.14 17.52
C LEU A 344 22.27 -22.55 16.14
N ALA A 345 22.03 -23.28 15.06
CA ALA A 345 22.32 -22.84 13.70
C ALA A 345 21.50 -21.59 13.29
N SER A 346 20.28 -21.45 13.81
CA SER A 346 19.43 -20.29 13.50
C SER A 346 19.86 -18.98 14.18
N VAL A 347 20.81 -19.02 15.11
CA VAL A 347 21.29 -17.85 15.84
C VAL A 347 22.52 -17.22 15.17
N GLU A 348 23.26 -17.95 14.34
CA GLU A 348 24.55 -17.49 13.82
C GLU A 348 24.50 -16.71 12.50
N GLU A 349 23.43 -16.80 11.68
CA GLU A 349 23.37 -16.03 10.45
C GLU A 349 21.95 -15.50 10.21
N LEU A 350 21.77 -14.19 10.43
CA LEU A 350 20.83 -13.45 9.60
C LEU A 350 21.20 -13.76 8.14
N PRO A 351 20.27 -14.17 7.25
CA PRO A 351 20.59 -14.29 5.85
C PRO A 351 21.21 -12.97 5.45
N GLU A 352 22.51 -12.95 5.21
CA GLU A 352 23.12 -11.84 4.49
C GLU A 352 22.26 -11.64 3.28
N VAL A 353 21.70 -10.43 3.15
CA VAL A 353 21.04 -10.05 1.90
C VAL A 353 22.05 -10.39 0.82
N SER A 354 21.78 -11.45 0.05
CA SER A 354 22.68 -11.94 -0.99
C SER A 354 22.88 -10.79 -1.98
N ARG A 355 23.97 -10.04 -1.79
CA ARG A 355 24.32 -8.91 -2.64
C ARG A 355 25.14 -9.45 -3.78
N SER A 356 24.84 -9.00 -5.00
CA SER A 356 25.64 -9.36 -6.16
C SER A 356 27.11 -8.98 -5.95
N ASP A 357 28.02 -9.70 -6.58
CA ASP A 357 29.46 -9.39 -6.53
C ASP A 357 29.76 -7.94 -6.90
N GLN A 358 29.02 -7.38 -7.85
CA GLN A 358 29.14 -5.97 -8.24
C GLN A 358 28.74 -5.03 -7.10
N THR A 359 27.69 -5.34 -6.36
CA THR A 359 27.28 -4.53 -5.19
C THR A 359 28.32 -4.63 -4.08
N GLN A 360 28.87 -5.82 -3.82
CA GLN A 360 29.95 -6.00 -2.84
C GLN A 360 31.22 -5.23 -3.24
N HIS A 361 31.57 -5.21 -4.52
CA HIS A 361 32.69 -4.42 -5.04
C HIS A 361 32.49 -2.92 -4.79
N ARG A 362 31.31 -2.40 -5.08
CA ARG A 362 30.96 -1.00 -4.86
C ARG A 362 30.90 -0.60 -3.37
N LEU A 363 30.53 -1.53 -2.49
CA LEU A 363 30.61 -1.33 -1.05
C LEU A 363 32.06 -1.16 -0.58
N ARG A 364 33.02 -1.94 -1.14
CA ARG A 364 34.44 -1.73 -0.82
C ARG A 364 34.94 -0.36 -1.30
N HIS A 365 34.50 0.11 -2.46
CA HIS A 365 34.81 1.46 -2.96
C HIS A 365 34.20 2.53 -2.04
N LEU A 366 32.99 2.33 -1.56
CA LEU A 366 32.34 3.23 -0.59
C LEU A 366 33.16 3.34 0.71
N GLU A 367 33.63 2.21 1.24
CA GLU A 367 34.45 2.18 2.45
C GLU A 367 35.81 2.87 2.23
N ALA A 368 36.43 2.65 1.05
CA ALA A 368 37.69 3.31 0.69
C ALA A 368 37.54 4.84 0.57
N LEU A 369 36.42 5.34 0.06
CA LEU A 369 36.12 6.78 0.01
C LEU A 369 35.97 7.34 1.44
N ARG A 370 35.26 6.67 2.32
CA ARG A 370 35.11 7.05 3.73
C ARG A 370 36.46 7.07 4.47
N ALA A 371 37.27 6.05 4.26
CA ALA A 371 38.60 5.94 4.85
C ALA A 371 39.55 7.04 4.35
N ALA A 372 39.34 7.57 3.14
CA ALA A 372 40.08 8.69 2.59
C ALA A 372 39.56 10.07 3.09
N GLY A 373 38.51 10.09 3.92
CA GLY A 373 37.91 11.31 4.45
C GLY A 373 36.90 11.97 3.50
N MET A 374 36.46 11.27 2.45
CA MET A 374 35.44 11.76 1.53
C MET A 374 34.09 11.14 1.89
N ASP A 375 33.10 11.97 2.21
CA ASP A 375 31.73 11.49 2.44
C ASP A 375 31.08 11.07 1.11
N PRO A 376 30.66 9.79 0.97
CA PRO A 376 29.99 9.33 -0.23
C PRO A 376 28.56 9.84 -0.41
N TYR A 377 27.96 10.43 0.65
CA TYR A 377 26.59 10.94 0.68
C TYR A 377 26.50 12.27 1.43
N PRO A 378 27.24 13.30 0.99
CA PRO A 378 27.30 14.58 1.69
C PRO A 378 25.95 15.30 1.68
N LEU A 379 25.71 16.15 2.68
CA LEU A 379 24.56 17.04 2.67
C LEU A 379 24.72 18.10 1.59
N GLY A 380 23.61 18.54 0.99
CA GLY A 380 23.64 19.49 -0.13
C GLY A 380 24.33 20.82 0.17
N GLY A 381 24.37 21.27 1.45
CA GLY A 381 25.12 22.43 1.89
C GLY A 381 26.64 22.23 1.94
N GLU A 382 27.10 21.00 2.12
CA GLU A 382 28.53 20.65 2.24
C GLU A 382 29.21 20.59 0.88
N ILE A 383 28.46 20.34 -0.20
CA ILE A 383 28.97 20.32 -1.58
C ILE A 383 29.25 21.72 -2.11
N ARG A 384 28.61 22.76 -1.52
CA ARG A 384 28.76 24.15 -1.95
C ARG A 384 30.02 24.78 -1.35
N SER A 385 31.14 24.70 -2.05
CA SER A 385 32.30 25.53 -1.71
C SER A 385 32.10 26.93 -2.28
N ASN A 386 32.33 27.95 -1.48
CA ASN A 386 32.40 29.40 -1.84
C ASN A 386 31.12 30.02 -2.44
N GLY A 387 29.94 29.44 -2.22
CA GLY A 387 28.67 30.05 -2.66
C GLY A 387 28.37 30.01 -4.15
N ALA A 388 29.20 29.37 -4.97
CA ALA A 388 28.93 29.18 -6.39
C ALA A 388 27.75 28.22 -6.60
N PRO A 389 26.85 28.53 -7.54
CA PRO A 389 25.73 27.62 -7.86
C PRO A 389 26.28 26.35 -8.52
N ILE A 390 25.73 25.21 -8.13
CA ILE A 390 25.99 23.94 -8.80
C ILE A 390 25.14 23.91 -10.07
N LEU A 391 25.76 23.77 -11.22
CA LEU A 391 25.12 23.61 -12.52
C LEU A 391 24.83 22.15 -12.78
N GLY A 392 23.68 21.88 -13.39
CA GLY A 392 23.43 20.59 -14.05
C GLY A 392 24.21 20.48 -15.38
N VAL A 393 24.29 19.27 -15.92
CA VAL A 393 24.97 19.03 -17.20
C VAL A 393 24.38 19.88 -18.34
N LYS A 394 23.06 19.98 -18.40
CA LYS A 394 22.35 20.76 -19.42
C LYS A 394 22.67 22.25 -19.36
N ASP A 395 22.72 22.84 -18.15
CA ASP A 395 23.01 24.25 -17.99
C ASP A 395 24.48 24.54 -18.29
N ALA A 396 25.38 23.66 -17.90
CA ALA A 396 26.79 23.74 -18.28
C ALA A 396 26.98 23.71 -19.81
N LEU A 397 26.32 22.79 -20.50
CA LEU A 397 26.38 22.69 -21.97
C LEU A 397 25.84 23.95 -22.65
N ARG A 398 24.77 24.56 -22.11
CA ARG A 398 24.23 25.84 -22.65
C ARG A 398 25.25 26.96 -22.53
N ILE A 399 25.96 27.05 -21.40
CA ILE A 399 27.03 28.06 -21.22
C ILE A 399 28.19 27.76 -22.17
N PHE A 400 28.61 26.52 -22.29
CA PHE A 400 29.74 26.10 -23.15
C PHE A 400 29.45 26.23 -24.64
N SER A 401 28.19 26.36 -25.03
CA SER A 401 27.77 26.62 -26.42
C SER A 401 27.56 28.10 -26.71
N SER A 402 27.74 28.98 -25.73
CA SER A 402 27.60 30.43 -25.91
C SER A 402 28.84 31.03 -26.57
N GLU A 403 28.69 32.15 -27.32
CA GLU A 403 29.80 32.88 -27.94
C GLU A 403 30.77 33.48 -26.92
N ASN A 404 30.30 33.77 -25.70
CA ASN A 404 31.10 34.35 -24.63
C ASN A 404 31.10 33.41 -23.41
N ILE A 405 31.96 32.41 -23.41
CA ILE A 405 32.15 31.54 -22.26
C ILE A 405 32.95 32.28 -21.18
N PRO A 406 32.45 32.45 -19.96
CA PRO A 406 33.21 33.11 -18.90
C PRO A 406 34.53 32.39 -18.61
N ASP A 407 35.63 33.16 -18.50
CA ASP A 407 36.93 32.64 -18.03
C ASP A 407 36.90 32.52 -16.50
N SER A 408 36.09 31.60 -16.00
CA SER A 408 35.86 31.35 -14.57
C SER A 408 35.70 29.86 -14.34
N GLU A 409 35.87 29.44 -13.08
CA GLU A 409 35.55 28.07 -12.68
C GLU A 409 34.06 27.85 -12.59
N PHE A 410 33.63 26.70 -13.06
CA PHE A 410 32.25 26.20 -12.95
C PHE A 410 32.22 25.03 -11.97
N MET A 411 31.13 24.90 -11.25
CA MET A 411 30.84 23.71 -10.46
C MET A 411 29.68 22.95 -11.15
N VAL A 412 29.98 21.77 -11.65
CA VAL A 412 29.03 20.96 -12.40
C VAL A 412 28.79 19.63 -11.68
N SER A 413 27.52 19.26 -11.47
CA SER A 413 27.16 17.96 -10.93
C SER A 413 26.47 17.11 -11.98
N GLY A 414 26.76 15.80 -11.99
CA GLY A 414 26.15 14.87 -12.89
C GLY A 414 26.46 13.42 -12.55
N ARG A 415 25.70 12.51 -13.15
CA ARG A 415 25.88 11.08 -12.95
C ARG A 415 26.90 10.53 -13.95
N ILE A 416 27.84 9.71 -13.50
CA ILE A 416 28.87 9.10 -14.33
C ILE A 416 28.23 8.03 -15.22
N ARG A 417 28.26 8.22 -16.54
CA ARG A 417 27.90 7.22 -17.55
C ARG A 417 29.06 6.33 -17.94
N THR A 418 30.26 6.93 -18.18
CA THR A 418 31.48 6.18 -18.55
C THR A 418 32.69 6.74 -17.82
N LEU A 419 33.65 5.85 -17.54
CA LEU A 419 34.96 6.18 -17.00
C LEU A 419 36.04 5.54 -17.88
N ARG A 420 37.10 6.32 -18.22
CA ARG A 420 38.26 5.85 -18.95
C ARG A 420 39.51 6.37 -18.27
N ASN A 421 40.33 5.47 -17.74
CA ASN A 421 41.58 5.79 -17.06
C ASN A 421 42.79 5.56 -18.01
N HIS A 422 43.57 6.59 -18.21
CA HIS A 422 44.82 6.56 -19.01
C HIS A 422 46.07 6.89 -18.17
N GLY A 423 46.04 6.47 -16.89
CA GLY A 423 47.17 6.62 -15.98
C GLY A 423 47.31 8.02 -15.36
N GLY A 424 47.70 9.01 -16.12
CA GLY A 424 47.81 10.40 -15.66
C GLY A 424 46.56 11.26 -15.85
N VAL A 425 45.57 10.72 -16.58
CA VAL A 425 44.33 11.41 -16.94
C VAL A 425 43.15 10.47 -16.78
N LEU A 426 42.10 10.90 -16.11
CA LEU A 426 40.81 10.18 -16.02
C LEU A 426 39.75 10.99 -16.78
N PHE A 427 39.11 10.35 -17.73
CA PHE A 427 37.95 10.88 -18.44
C PHE A 427 36.67 10.31 -17.83
N ALA A 428 35.77 11.18 -17.42
CA ALA A 428 34.43 10.82 -17.02
C ALA A 428 33.41 11.46 -17.95
N THR A 429 32.41 10.73 -18.36
CA THR A 429 31.25 11.32 -19.05
C THR A 429 30.12 11.45 -18.04
N LEU A 430 29.72 12.67 -17.71
CA LEU A 430 28.56 12.94 -16.89
C LEU A 430 27.30 12.96 -17.75
N ILE A 431 26.20 12.44 -17.24
CA ILE A 431 24.87 12.43 -17.90
C ILE A 431 23.82 13.03 -16.97
N GLU A 432 22.92 13.82 -17.56
CA GLU A 432 21.71 14.33 -16.94
C GLU A 432 20.63 14.56 -17.99
N GLY A 433 19.45 13.95 -17.83
CA GLY A 433 18.31 14.14 -18.72
C GLY A 433 18.58 13.78 -20.20
N GLY A 434 19.52 12.87 -20.45
CA GLY A 434 19.95 12.47 -21.81
C GLY A 434 21.13 13.26 -22.37
N GLU A 435 21.43 14.42 -21.81
CA GLU A 435 22.58 15.24 -22.21
C GLU A 435 23.87 14.74 -21.53
N THR A 436 25.00 14.85 -22.24
CA THR A 436 26.29 14.35 -21.75
C THR A 436 27.39 15.40 -21.81
N LEU A 437 28.18 15.49 -20.73
CA LEU A 437 29.35 16.38 -20.65
C LEU A 437 30.60 15.57 -20.32
N GLN A 438 31.64 15.77 -21.08
CA GLN A 438 32.95 15.21 -20.77
C GLN A 438 33.64 15.99 -19.67
N VAL A 439 34.18 15.29 -18.69
CA VAL A 439 35.06 15.82 -17.62
C VAL A 439 36.43 15.22 -17.83
N VAL A 440 37.46 16.05 -17.75
CA VAL A 440 38.87 15.65 -17.84
C VAL A 440 39.55 15.96 -16.50
N MET A 441 40.00 14.92 -15.80
CA MET A 441 40.75 15.04 -14.54
C MET A 441 42.23 14.72 -14.85
N GLU A 442 43.09 15.74 -14.88
CA GLU A 442 44.51 15.58 -15.08
C GLU A 442 45.28 15.63 -13.76
N ARG A 443 46.29 14.78 -13.63
CA ARG A 443 47.12 14.69 -12.42
C ARG A 443 47.76 16.04 -12.07
N SER A 444 48.16 16.83 -13.04
CA SER A 444 48.74 18.15 -12.90
C SER A 444 47.82 19.18 -12.27
N LEU A 445 46.51 19.02 -12.44
CA LEU A 445 45.48 19.96 -12.00
C LEU A 445 44.76 19.49 -10.70
N VAL A 446 44.30 18.27 -10.69
CA VAL A 446 43.55 17.73 -9.51
C VAL A 446 44.48 17.15 -8.43
N GLY A 447 45.77 16.88 -8.76
CA GLY A 447 46.71 16.26 -7.84
C GLY A 447 46.74 14.75 -7.86
N GLU A 448 47.86 14.14 -7.44
CA GLU A 448 48.09 12.68 -7.46
C GLU A 448 47.08 11.90 -6.59
N ARG A 449 46.85 12.32 -5.32
CA ARG A 449 45.96 11.62 -4.40
C ARG A 449 44.50 11.67 -4.83
N PRO A 450 43.89 12.81 -5.19
CA PRO A 450 42.52 12.88 -5.67
C PRO A 450 42.30 12.09 -6.97
N LEU A 451 43.24 12.14 -7.91
CA LEU A 451 43.13 11.36 -9.15
C LEU A 451 43.19 9.85 -8.89
N SER A 452 44.12 9.41 -8.02
CA SER A 452 44.23 7.99 -7.62
C SER A 452 42.97 7.52 -6.92
N LEU A 453 42.38 8.35 -6.01
CA LEU A 453 41.15 8.06 -5.33
C LEU A 453 39.98 7.92 -6.33
N ALA A 454 39.85 8.85 -7.27
CA ALA A 454 38.83 8.82 -8.31
C ALA A 454 38.94 7.57 -9.18
N SER A 455 40.17 7.30 -9.71
CA SER A 455 40.40 6.20 -10.66
C SER A 455 40.18 4.81 -10.07
N ARG A 456 40.26 4.66 -8.74
CA ARG A 456 40.12 3.36 -8.05
C ARG A 456 38.71 3.13 -7.47
N ASN A 457 37.99 4.20 -7.11
CA ASN A 457 36.78 4.06 -6.31
C ASN A 457 35.52 4.69 -6.93
N LEU A 458 35.65 5.42 -8.05
CA LEU A 458 34.49 5.85 -8.80
C LEU A 458 33.95 4.72 -9.70
N ASP A 459 32.65 4.59 -9.73
CA ASP A 459 31.94 3.63 -10.58
C ASP A 459 30.95 4.35 -11.50
N THR A 460 30.61 3.69 -12.61
CA THR A 460 29.50 4.14 -13.45
C THR A 460 28.22 4.13 -12.64
N GLY A 461 27.46 5.22 -12.71
CA GLY A 461 26.28 5.41 -11.90
C GLY A 461 26.48 6.34 -10.69
N ASP A 462 27.73 6.57 -10.23
CA ASP A 462 28.03 7.53 -9.18
C ASP A 462 27.64 8.95 -9.62
N ILE A 463 27.21 9.78 -8.68
CA ILE A 463 27.01 11.20 -8.93
C ILE A 463 28.20 11.93 -8.28
N ILE A 464 28.86 12.73 -9.08
CA ILE A 464 29.97 13.57 -8.64
C ILE A 464 29.71 15.05 -8.93
N THR A 465 30.30 15.90 -8.14
CA THR A 465 30.38 17.34 -8.39
C THR A 465 31.83 17.67 -8.72
N VAL A 466 32.03 18.35 -9.83
CA VAL A 466 33.34 18.68 -10.35
C VAL A 466 33.46 20.20 -10.48
N GLN A 467 34.52 20.75 -9.92
CA GLN A 467 34.91 22.13 -10.13
C GLN A 467 35.98 22.18 -11.22
N GLY A 468 35.90 23.12 -12.13
CA GLY A 468 36.84 23.26 -13.20
C GLY A 468 36.50 24.36 -14.20
N THR A 469 37.30 24.47 -15.23
CA THR A 469 37.13 25.47 -16.30
C THR A 469 36.69 24.81 -17.61
N TYR A 470 36.06 25.60 -18.47
CA TYR A 470 35.79 25.16 -19.82
C TYR A 470 37.10 24.89 -20.57
N GLY A 471 37.12 23.85 -21.34
CA GLY A 471 38.26 23.55 -22.21
C GLY A 471 37.89 22.59 -23.34
N VAL A 472 38.83 22.34 -24.22
CA VAL A 472 38.66 21.38 -25.33
C VAL A 472 39.69 20.30 -25.14
N SER A 473 39.24 19.04 -25.12
CA SER A 473 40.14 17.87 -25.05
C SER A 473 41.00 17.77 -26.35
N ARG A 474 42.08 17.00 -26.28
CA ARG A 474 42.99 16.84 -27.44
C ARG A 474 42.29 16.37 -28.72
N ASN A 475 41.16 15.69 -28.57
CA ASN A 475 40.36 15.20 -29.69
C ASN A 475 39.24 16.18 -30.13
N GLY A 476 39.28 17.43 -29.67
CA GLY A 476 38.31 18.47 -30.06
C GLY A 476 37.00 18.44 -29.33
N THR A 477 36.83 17.58 -28.29
CA THR A 477 35.59 17.49 -27.51
C THR A 477 35.52 18.58 -26.44
N GLN A 478 34.46 19.37 -26.44
CA GLN A 478 34.16 20.33 -25.36
C GLN A 478 34.09 19.61 -24.02
N SER A 479 34.76 20.12 -23.02
CA SER A 479 34.97 19.43 -21.75
C SER A 479 35.07 20.40 -20.59
N LEU A 480 34.74 19.92 -19.40
CA LEU A 480 35.07 20.55 -18.13
C LEU A 480 36.46 20.00 -17.71
N ILE A 481 37.46 20.87 -17.67
CA ILE A 481 38.79 20.54 -17.18
C ILE A 481 38.79 20.71 -15.66
N ALA A 482 38.87 19.59 -14.97
CA ALA A 482 38.67 19.58 -13.52
C ALA A 482 39.85 20.11 -12.73
N THR A 483 39.62 20.94 -11.74
CA THR A 483 40.58 21.38 -10.72
C THR A 483 40.32 20.65 -9.38
N SER A 484 39.08 20.26 -9.12
CA SER A 484 38.72 19.41 -7.98
C SER A 484 37.46 18.59 -8.26
N TRP A 485 37.21 17.57 -7.43
CA TRP A 485 36.00 16.78 -7.48
C TRP A 485 35.57 16.28 -6.10
N HIS A 486 34.27 16.04 -5.91
CA HIS A 486 33.66 15.54 -4.69
C HIS A 486 32.57 14.51 -5.04
N MET A 487 32.36 13.57 -4.14
CA MET A 487 31.16 12.71 -4.21
C MET A 487 29.90 13.53 -3.94
N ALA A 488 28.86 13.28 -4.67
CA ALA A 488 27.50 13.73 -4.35
C ALA A 488 26.59 12.53 -3.99
N SER A 489 26.82 11.36 -4.61
CA SER A 489 26.12 10.13 -4.22
C SER A 489 26.80 8.90 -4.80
N LYS A 490 27.09 7.91 -3.96
CA LYS A 490 27.64 6.60 -4.38
C LYS A 490 26.52 5.68 -4.86
N SER A 491 26.66 5.13 -6.07
CA SER A 491 25.73 4.15 -6.60
C SER A 491 26.16 2.74 -6.19
N LEU A 492 25.31 2.02 -5.47
CA LEU A 492 25.58 0.64 -5.04
C LEU A 492 25.09 -0.41 -6.05
N HIS A 493 24.21 -0.03 -6.97
CA HIS A 493 23.76 -0.90 -8.06
C HIS A 493 24.29 -0.41 -9.41
N PRO A 494 24.73 -1.32 -10.29
CA PRO A 494 25.08 -0.95 -11.67
C PRO A 494 23.85 -0.44 -12.41
N ILE A 495 24.02 0.63 -13.19
CA ILE A 495 22.95 1.16 -14.01
C ILE A 495 23.10 0.59 -15.41
N PRO A 496 22.08 -0.10 -15.94
CA PRO A 496 22.12 -0.74 -17.26
C PRO A 496 21.82 0.27 -18.39
N PHE A 497 22.68 1.27 -18.59
CA PHE A 497 22.46 2.36 -19.55
C PHE A 497 22.13 1.90 -20.97
N ASP A 498 22.65 0.77 -21.41
CA ASP A 498 22.54 0.32 -22.80
C ASP A 498 21.76 -1.02 -22.93
N SER A 499 21.26 -1.59 -21.84
CA SER A 499 20.68 -2.94 -21.84
C SER A 499 19.34 -3.09 -21.09
N PHE A 500 18.73 -1.98 -20.65
CA PHE A 500 17.47 -2.01 -19.88
C PHE A 500 16.26 -1.97 -20.81
N THR A 501 15.96 -3.09 -21.48
CA THR A 501 14.94 -3.17 -22.54
C THR A 501 13.67 -3.93 -22.15
N ASP A 502 13.73 -4.79 -21.12
CA ASP A 502 12.56 -5.57 -20.69
C ASP A 502 11.44 -4.67 -20.16
N PRO A 503 10.22 -4.71 -20.75
CA PRO A 503 9.15 -3.78 -20.40
C PRO A 503 8.66 -3.92 -18.94
N GLU A 504 8.62 -5.15 -18.40
CA GLU A 504 8.16 -5.40 -17.04
C GLU A 504 9.19 -4.91 -16.02
N ALA A 505 10.48 -5.19 -16.23
CA ALA A 505 11.55 -4.68 -15.39
C ALA A 505 11.63 -3.15 -15.40
N ARG A 506 11.35 -2.51 -16.54
CA ARG A 506 11.29 -1.04 -16.68
C ARG A 506 10.20 -0.44 -15.82
N LEU A 507 9.01 -1.05 -15.81
CA LEU A 507 7.90 -0.60 -14.97
C LEU A 507 8.19 -0.81 -13.48
N ARG A 508 8.75 -1.95 -13.09
CA ARG A 508 9.09 -2.26 -11.70
C ARG A 508 10.22 -1.39 -11.15
N ARG A 509 11.21 -1.10 -11.97
CA ARG A 509 12.33 -0.23 -11.62
C ARG A 509 12.21 1.13 -12.31
N ARG A 510 11.07 1.77 -12.12
CA ARG A 510 10.71 3.01 -12.83
C ARG A 510 11.74 4.13 -12.70
N SER A 511 12.39 4.28 -11.55
CA SER A 511 13.46 5.27 -11.37
C SER A 511 14.67 5.00 -12.30
N THR A 512 15.02 3.73 -12.49
CA THR A 512 16.06 3.34 -13.44
C THR A 512 15.61 3.55 -14.88
N ASP A 513 14.36 3.24 -15.20
CA ASP A 513 13.77 3.48 -16.52
C ASP A 513 13.82 4.97 -16.91
N LEU A 514 13.38 5.86 -16.00
CA LEU A 514 13.43 7.31 -16.21
C LEU A 514 14.85 7.85 -16.37
N LEU A 515 15.83 7.21 -15.73
CA LEU A 515 17.23 7.57 -15.84
C LEU A 515 17.85 7.14 -17.17
N VAL A 516 17.51 5.94 -17.65
CA VAL A 516 18.11 5.30 -18.82
C VAL A 516 17.40 5.71 -20.10
N HIS A 517 16.10 5.98 -20.05
CA HIS A 517 15.26 6.35 -21.20
C HIS A 517 14.76 7.80 -21.06
N PRO A 518 15.47 8.78 -21.62
CA PRO A 518 15.11 10.20 -21.51
C PRO A 518 13.74 10.56 -22.10
N ASP A 519 13.25 9.79 -23.08
CA ASP A 519 11.91 9.91 -23.67
C ASP A 519 10.81 9.73 -22.61
N GLN A 520 11.00 8.84 -21.65
CA GLN A 520 10.04 8.66 -20.57
C GLN A 520 9.94 9.90 -19.66
N MET A 521 11.04 10.57 -19.43
CA MET A 521 11.04 11.85 -18.70
C MET A 521 10.40 12.96 -19.52
N GLN A 522 10.52 12.93 -20.86
CA GLN A 522 9.84 13.90 -21.73
C GLN A 522 8.33 13.74 -21.66
N ASN A 523 7.80 12.52 -21.59
CA ASN A 523 6.37 12.27 -21.40
C ASN A 523 5.84 12.89 -20.09
N LEU A 524 6.61 12.85 -19.01
CA LEU A 524 6.23 13.51 -17.75
C LEU A 524 6.26 15.05 -17.86
N ARG A 525 7.20 15.60 -18.62
CA ARG A 525 7.25 17.05 -18.92
C ARG A 525 6.08 17.47 -19.79
N LEU A 526 5.74 16.67 -20.80
CA LEU A 526 4.55 16.88 -21.65
C LEU A 526 3.29 16.89 -20.80
N ARG A 527 3.12 15.90 -19.90
CA ARG A 527 2.02 15.86 -18.94
C ARG A 527 1.92 17.17 -18.14
N THR A 528 3.06 17.69 -17.67
CA THR A 528 3.09 18.96 -16.92
C THR A 528 2.63 20.13 -17.80
N ALA A 529 3.03 20.16 -19.07
CA ALA A 529 2.60 21.21 -20.00
C ALA A 529 1.09 21.17 -20.27
N VAL A 530 0.53 19.97 -20.46
CA VAL A 530 -0.92 19.74 -20.63
C VAL A 530 -1.68 20.25 -19.40
N ILE A 531 -1.31 19.81 -18.18
CA ILE A 531 -1.98 20.21 -16.95
C ILE A 531 -1.94 21.73 -16.75
N LYS A 532 -0.81 22.38 -17.06
CA LYS A 532 -0.69 23.84 -17.00
C LYS A 532 -1.62 24.55 -18.00
N ALA A 533 -1.75 24.01 -19.21
CA ALA A 533 -2.63 24.57 -20.22
C ALA A 533 -4.11 24.46 -19.82
N LEU A 534 -4.53 23.29 -19.30
CA LEU A 534 -5.88 23.10 -18.79
C LEU A 534 -6.23 24.07 -17.67
N ARG A 535 -5.36 24.21 -16.67
CA ARG A 535 -5.56 25.18 -15.57
C ARG A 535 -5.64 26.61 -16.08
N ALA A 536 -4.70 27.01 -16.94
CA ALA A 536 -4.68 28.37 -17.48
C ALA A 536 -5.97 28.74 -18.26
N ARG A 537 -6.53 27.77 -18.99
CA ARG A 537 -7.82 27.98 -19.68
C ARG A 537 -8.97 28.12 -18.68
N LEU A 538 -9.05 27.26 -17.69
CA LEU A 538 -10.12 27.28 -16.69
C LEU A 538 -10.06 28.56 -15.84
N ASP A 539 -8.87 28.98 -15.43
CA ASP A 539 -8.65 30.25 -14.73
C ASP A 539 -9.12 31.45 -15.58
N ALA A 540 -8.77 31.46 -16.88
CA ALA A 540 -9.19 32.52 -17.82
C ALA A 540 -10.72 32.53 -18.06
N GLU A 541 -11.39 31.38 -17.92
CA GLU A 541 -12.84 31.22 -18.02
C GLU A 541 -13.57 31.48 -16.69
N GLY A 542 -12.84 31.84 -15.63
CA GLY A 542 -13.37 32.18 -14.30
C GLY A 542 -13.81 31.02 -13.44
N PHE A 543 -13.27 29.81 -13.65
CA PHE A 543 -13.51 28.68 -12.76
C PHE A 543 -12.67 28.77 -11.50
N LEU A 544 -13.23 28.34 -10.38
CA LEU A 544 -12.54 28.15 -9.11
C LEU A 544 -11.99 26.73 -9.02
N GLU A 545 -10.67 26.55 -8.83
CA GLU A 545 -10.09 25.24 -8.53
C GLU A 545 -10.40 24.87 -7.06
N VAL A 546 -10.90 23.66 -6.85
CA VAL A 546 -11.29 23.16 -5.53
C VAL A 546 -10.72 21.75 -5.31
N GLU A 547 -10.70 21.32 -4.05
CA GLU A 547 -10.41 19.96 -3.65
C GLU A 547 -11.60 19.40 -2.86
N THR A 548 -12.11 18.25 -3.28
CA THR A 548 -13.19 17.55 -2.61
C THR A 548 -12.68 16.28 -1.93
N PRO A 549 -13.44 15.68 -0.99
CA PRO A 549 -12.98 14.48 -0.28
C PRO A 549 -12.62 13.32 -1.23
N ILE A 550 -11.52 12.63 -0.93
CA ILE A 550 -11.16 11.36 -1.56
C ILE A 550 -11.85 10.19 -0.86
N LEU A 551 -12.10 10.32 0.46
CA LEU A 551 -12.81 9.32 1.25
C LEU A 551 -14.29 9.64 1.27
N HIS A 552 -15.11 8.71 0.79
CA HIS A 552 -16.56 8.83 0.71
C HIS A 552 -17.23 7.82 1.64
N THR A 553 -18.34 8.21 2.25
CA THR A 553 -19.23 7.31 3.02
C THR A 553 -20.16 6.53 2.09
N VAL A 554 -20.57 7.15 0.98
CA VAL A 554 -21.40 6.55 -0.08
C VAL A 554 -20.67 6.77 -1.41
N HIS A 555 -20.51 5.74 -2.21
CA HIS A 555 -19.90 5.88 -3.55
C HIS A 555 -20.95 6.29 -4.57
N GLY A 556 -20.56 7.15 -5.50
CA GLY A 556 -21.45 7.65 -6.55
C GLY A 556 -20.74 8.61 -7.50
N GLY A 557 -21.49 9.15 -8.46
CA GLY A 557 -21.00 10.04 -9.50
C GLY A 557 -20.49 9.33 -10.76
N ALA A 558 -20.38 8.00 -10.74
CA ALA A 558 -20.02 7.19 -11.89
C ALA A 558 -20.48 5.74 -11.67
N SER A 559 -20.48 4.93 -12.73
CA SER A 559 -20.65 3.47 -12.65
C SER A 559 -19.27 2.83 -12.66
N ALA A 560 -18.77 2.45 -11.49
CA ALA A 560 -17.46 1.81 -11.33
C ALA A 560 -17.35 1.13 -9.96
N ARG A 561 -16.54 0.10 -9.87
CA ARG A 561 -16.31 -0.61 -8.61
C ARG A 561 -15.37 0.19 -7.69
N PRO A 562 -15.78 0.56 -6.47
CA PRO A 562 -14.95 1.32 -5.54
C PRO A 562 -13.89 0.45 -4.84
N PHE A 563 -12.79 1.06 -4.40
CA PHE A 563 -11.94 0.52 -3.35
C PHE A 563 -12.57 0.81 -1.99
N ARG A 564 -12.60 -0.20 -1.11
CA ARG A 564 -13.10 -0.06 0.26
C ARG A 564 -11.95 0.13 1.24
N THR A 565 -12.17 0.95 2.26
CA THR A 565 -11.23 1.19 3.35
C THR A 565 -12.01 1.37 4.66
N TYR A 566 -11.30 1.60 5.77
CA TYR A 566 -11.91 1.68 7.09
C TYR A 566 -11.27 2.79 7.91
N ILE A 567 -12.08 3.61 8.59
CA ILE A 567 -11.59 4.65 9.47
C ILE A 567 -11.66 4.19 10.93
N ASN A 568 -10.54 3.86 11.52
CA ASN A 568 -10.45 3.28 12.85
C ASN A 568 -11.04 4.18 13.96
N ALA A 569 -10.87 5.50 13.82
CA ALA A 569 -11.32 6.45 14.85
C ALA A 569 -12.83 6.49 15.02
N TYR A 570 -13.57 6.20 13.95
CA TYR A 570 -15.06 6.25 13.95
C TYR A 570 -15.69 4.87 13.84
N GLY A 571 -14.92 3.84 13.47
CA GLY A 571 -15.42 2.48 13.31
C GLY A 571 -16.32 2.32 12.09
N GLU A 572 -16.04 3.07 11.01
CA GLU A 572 -16.88 3.16 9.81
C GLU A 572 -16.13 2.68 8.57
N ASP A 573 -16.85 1.99 7.70
CA ASP A 573 -16.40 1.67 6.36
C ASP A 573 -16.49 2.88 5.45
N LEU A 574 -15.44 3.11 4.66
CA LEU A 574 -15.38 4.17 3.66
C LEU A 574 -15.00 3.59 2.31
N THR A 575 -15.22 4.36 1.25
CA THR A 575 -14.73 4.07 -0.09
C THR A 575 -13.78 5.16 -0.56
N LEU A 576 -12.82 4.80 -1.43
CA LEU A 576 -12.12 5.81 -2.22
C LEU A 576 -13.07 6.26 -3.34
N ARG A 577 -13.07 7.54 -3.63
CA ARG A 577 -13.95 8.14 -4.64
C ARG A 577 -13.70 7.54 -6.03
N ILE A 578 -14.77 7.33 -6.76
CA ILE A 578 -14.76 6.93 -8.16
C ILE A 578 -14.96 8.12 -9.12
N ALA A 579 -15.48 9.25 -8.58
CA ALA A 579 -15.69 10.54 -9.21
C ALA A 579 -15.87 11.63 -8.14
N PRO A 580 -15.48 12.89 -8.36
CA PRO A 580 -15.76 14.03 -7.48
C PRO A 580 -17.13 14.69 -7.73
N GLU A 581 -17.88 14.23 -8.72
CA GLU A 581 -19.10 14.81 -9.28
C GLU A 581 -20.11 15.28 -8.24
N LEU A 582 -20.52 14.40 -7.31
CA LEU A 582 -21.58 14.73 -6.34
C LEU A 582 -21.16 15.85 -5.38
N TYR A 583 -19.89 15.91 -5.01
CA TYR A 583 -19.37 16.99 -4.18
C TYR A 583 -19.23 18.30 -4.93
N LEU A 584 -18.82 18.28 -6.21
CA LEU A 584 -18.74 19.47 -7.04
C LEU A 584 -20.12 20.08 -7.29
N LYS A 585 -21.15 19.25 -7.53
CA LYS A 585 -22.54 19.69 -7.62
C LYS A 585 -23.04 20.32 -6.31
N ARG A 586 -22.67 19.76 -5.16
CA ARG A 586 -22.99 20.34 -3.83
C ARG A 586 -22.32 21.70 -3.63
N LEU A 587 -21.11 21.92 -4.15
CA LEU A 587 -20.47 23.26 -4.16
C LEU A 587 -21.22 24.25 -5.03
N VAL A 588 -21.72 23.82 -6.19
CA VAL A 588 -22.58 24.66 -7.05
C VAL A 588 -23.87 25.07 -6.32
N VAL A 589 -24.54 24.14 -5.61
CA VAL A 589 -25.67 24.46 -4.74
C VAL A 589 -25.26 25.44 -3.64
N GLY A 590 -24.07 25.32 -3.11
CA GLY A 590 -23.48 26.24 -2.12
C GLY A 590 -23.11 27.62 -2.66
N GLY A 591 -23.32 27.90 -3.96
CA GLY A 591 -23.08 29.19 -4.58
C GLY A 591 -21.63 29.47 -4.97
N SER A 592 -20.81 28.44 -5.20
CA SER A 592 -19.41 28.59 -5.58
C SER A 592 -19.17 29.32 -6.92
N GLY A 593 -20.19 29.38 -7.80
CA GLY A 593 -20.01 29.71 -9.20
C GLY A 593 -19.39 28.55 -9.99
N PRO A 594 -18.73 28.85 -11.14
CA PRO A 594 -18.03 27.79 -11.88
C PRO A 594 -16.89 27.20 -11.07
N VAL A 595 -16.86 25.87 -10.94
CA VAL A 595 -15.84 25.13 -10.16
C VAL A 595 -15.22 24.01 -10.99
N TYR A 596 -13.98 23.67 -10.69
CA TYR A 596 -13.34 22.48 -11.22
C TYR A 596 -12.42 21.81 -10.19
N GLU A 597 -12.23 20.53 -10.36
CA GLU A 597 -11.19 19.77 -9.67
C GLU A 597 -10.35 19.02 -10.69
N LEU A 598 -9.03 19.07 -10.53
CA LEU A 598 -8.09 18.25 -11.26
C LEU A 598 -7.47 17.28 -10.24
N GLY A 599 -8.04 16.09 -10.13
CA GLY A 599 -7.78 15.19 -9.04
C GLY A 599 -7.55 13.75 -9.47
N ARG A 600 -7.44 12.87 -8.47
CA ARG A 600 -7.30 11.43 -8.64
C ARG A 600 -8.60 10.73 -8.33
N ASP A 601 -9.00 9.81 -9.21
CA ASP A 601 -10.07 8.86 -8.98
C ASP A 601 -9.54 7.44 -8.93
N PHE A 602 -10.30 6.57 -8.26
CA PHE A 602 -9.89 5.23 -7.92
C PHE A 602 -10.99 4.24 -8.33
N ARG A 603 -10.70 3.39 -9.31
CA ARG A 603 -11.62 2.34 -9.78
C ARG A 603 -10.96 0.99 -9.60
N ASN A 604 -11.61 0.10 -8.85
CA ASN A 604 -11.10 -1.22 -8.52
C ASN A 604 -11.28 -2.20 -9.69
N GLU A 605 -10.63 -1.87 -10.78
CA GLU A 605 -10.65 -2.57 -12.05
C GLU A 605 -9.24 -3.06 -12.43
N GLY A 606 -9.12 -3.73 -13.57
CA GLY A 606 -7.82 -4.19 -14.08
C GLY A 606 -6.91 -3.06 -14.52
N ALA A 607 -5.61 -3.32 -14.58
CA ALA A 607 -4.62 -2.44 -15.19
C ALA A 607 -4.22 -2.99 -16.56
N ASP A 608 -4.42 -2.20 -17.62
CA ASP A 608 -4.10 -2.56 -19.00
C ASP A 608 -3.32 -1.44 -19.75
N ALA A 609 -3.39 -1.41 -21.06
CA ALA A 609 -2.74 -0.40 -21.89
C ALA A 609 -3.38 1.00 -21.77
N THR A 610 -4.64 1.06 -21.37
CA THR A 610 -5.49 2.28 -21.34
C THR A 610 -6.05 2.59 -19.96
N HIS A 611 -6.02 1.65 -19.02
CA HIS A 611 -6.56 1.76 -17.67
C HIS A 611 -5.52 1.56 -16.60
N ASN A 612 -5.66 2.31 -15.52
CA ASN A 612 -4.90 2.18 -14.28
C ASN A 612 -5.87 2.35 -13.11
N PRO A 613 -5.78 1.56 -12.04
CA PRO A 613 -6.73 1.64 -10.92
C PRO A 613 -6.82 3.01 -10.24
N GLU A 614 -5.80 3.82 -10.41
CA GLU A 614 -5.67 5.21 -9.97
C GLU A 614 -5.33 6.06 -11.19
N PHE A 615 -6.14 7.05 -11.50
CA PHE A 615 -5.97 7.89 -12.68
C PHE A 615 -6.35 9.35 -12.41
N THR A 616 -5.95 10.26 -13.30
CA THR A 616 -6.24 11.69 -13.16
C THR A 616 -7.37 12.09 -14.07
N VAL A 617 -8.36 12.75 -13.49
CA VAL A 617 -9.50 13.37 -14.17
C VAL A 617 -9.54 14.86 -13.90
N LEU A 618 -10.08 15.59 -14.85
CA LEU A 618 -10.54 16.96 -14.69
C LEU A 618 -12.07 16.94 -14.74
N GLU A 619 -12.72 17.35 -13.66
CA GLU A 619 -14.15 17.62 -13.67
C GLU A 619 -14.43 19.11 -13.46
N ALA A 620 -15.37 19.62 -14.22
CA ALA A 620 -15.72 21.06 -14.19
C ALA A 620 -17.22 21.25 -14.30
N TYR A 621 -17.79 22.12 -13.46
CA TYR A 621 -19.21 22.41 -13.38
C TYR A 621 -19.42 23.91 -13.49
N ARG A 622 -20.32 24.32 -14.40
CA ARG A 622 -20.64 25.75 -14.65
C ARG A 622 -22.14 25.97 -14.48
N PRO A 623 -22.56 26.75 -13.47
CA PRO A 623 -23.94 27.23 -13.37
C PRO A 623 -24.37 28.00 -14.60
N TYR A 624 -25.66 27.86 -14.97
CA TYR A 624 -26.30 28.51 -16.14
C TYR A 624 -25.69 28.15 -17.50
N ALA A 625 -24.94 27.03 -17.56
CA ALA A 625 -24.48 26.40 -18.79
C ALA A 625 -25.23 25.08 -19.04
N ASP A 626 -25.16 24.59 -20.25
CA ASP A 626 -25.64 23.28 -20.67
C ASP A 626 -24.53 22.46 -21.37
N TYR A 627 -24.85 21.25 -21.81
CA TYR A 627 -23.90 20.35 -22.46
C TYR A 627 -23.27 20.94 -23.75
N VAL A 628 -23.93 21.89 -24.41
CA VAL A 628 -23.39 22.57 -25.62
C VAL A 628 -22.20 23.45 -25.24
N GLN A 629 -22.39 24.32 -24.22
CA GLN A 629 -21.31 25.19 -23.73
C GLN A 629 -20.14 24.38 -23.13
N MET A 630 -20.42 23.24 -22.48
CA MET A 630 -19.39 22.36 -21.97
C MET A 630 -18.63 21.68 -23.11
N ARG A 631 -19.30 21.39 -24.25
CA ARG A 631 -18.64 20.89 -25.45
C ARG A 631 -17.65 21.91 -26.02
N GLU A 632 -18.06 23.15 -26.13
CA GLU A 632 -17.20 24.24 -26.62
C GLU A 632 -16.00 24.49 -25.70
N LEU A 633 -16.21 24.41 -24.37
CA LEU A 633 -15.12 24.48 -23.39
C LEU A 633 -14.12 23.35 -23.60
N THR A 634 -14.60 22.11 -23.76
CA THR A 634 -13.75 20.93 -23.94
C THR A 634 -12.91 21.01 -25.21
N GLU A 635 -13.52 21.48 -26.31
CA GLU A 635 -12.79 21.72 -27.55
C GLU A 635 -11.64 22.72 -27.35
N ARG A 636 -11.90 23.85 -26.63
CA ARG A 636 -10.88 24.84 -26.29
C ARG A 636 -9.78 24.27 -25.39
N LEU A 637 -10.14 23.51 -24.36
CA LEU A 637 -9.19 22.88 -23.43
C LEU A 637 -8.18 21.97 -24.17
N ILE A 638 -8.67 21.13 -25.07
CA ILE A 638 -7.80 20.17 -25.80
C ILE A 638 -6.97 20.91 -26.86
N LYS A 639 -7.54 21.92 -27.54
CA LYS A 639 -6.79 22.77 -28.50
C LYS A 639 -5.65 23.52 -27.81
N ASP A 640 -5.88 24.06 -26.63
CA ASP A 640 -4.84 24.74 -25.84
C ASP A 640 -3.76 23.75 -25.35
N ALA A 641 -4.14 22.56 -24.95
CA ALA A 641 -3.19 21.51 -24.59
C ALA A 641 -2.31 21.10 -25.79
N ALA A 642 -2.92 20.94 -26.98
CA ALA A 642 -2.18 20.66 -28.22
C ALA A 642 -1.22 21.81 -28.59
N GLN A 643 -1.68 23.06 -28.50
CA GLN A 643 -0.85 24.24 -28.72
C GLN A 643 0.34 24.31 -27.75
N ALA A 644 0.12 23.99 -26.49
CA ALA A 644 1.19 24.01 -25.48
C ALA A 644 2.24 22.91 -25.71
N VAL A 645 1.86 21.77 -26.28
CA VAL A 645 2.75 20.63 -26.52
C VAL A 645 3.47 20.76 -27.85
N PHE A 646 2.76 21.10 -28.94
CA PHE A 646 3.28 21.07 -30.31
C PHE A 646 3.59 22.45 -30.89
N GLY A 647 3.22 23.54 -30.22
CA GLY A 647 3.28 24.89 -30.78
C GLY A 647 2.25 25.15 -31.89
N SER A 648 1.33 24.22 -32.10
CA SER A 648 0.24 24.30 -33.07
C SER A 648 -0.99 23.54 -32.61
N VAL A 649 -2.18 23.90 -33.13
CA VAL A 649 -3.43 23.20 -32.82
C VAL A 649 -3.53 21.94 -33.66
N SER A 650 -2.74 20.95 -33.32
CA SER A 650 -2.62 19.70 -34.09
C SER A 650 -2.66 18.49 -33.19
N LEU A 651 -3.26 17.38 -33.64
CA LEU A 651 -3.34 16.11 -32.92
C LEU A 651 -2.76 14.96 -33.73
N PRO A 652 -2.12 13.96 -33.09
CA PRO A 652 -1.69 12.73 -33.74
C PRO A 652 -2.89 11.79 -33.92
N LEU A 653 -3.41 11.69 -35.13
CA LEU A 653 -4.61 10.94 -35.47
C LEU A 653 -4.27 9.65 -36.24
N GLY A 654 -4.99 8.57 -35.93
CA GLY A 654 -4.84 7.27 -36.59
C GLY A 654 -5.73 6.21 -35.97
N HIS A 655 -6.02 5.14 -36.67
CA HIS A 655 -6.84 4.04 -36.13
C HIS A 655 -6.19 3.40 -34.90
N LYS A 656 -6.99 2.97 -33.94
CA LYS A 656 -6.55 2.32 -32.71
C LYS A 656 -5.64 1.10 -32.96
N ALA A 657 -5.89 0.40 -34.06
CA ALA A 657 -5.09 -0.77 -34.50
C ALA A 657 -3.80 -0.41 -35.25
N SER A 658 -3.58 0.86 -35.62
CA SER A 658 -2.39 1.31 -36.35
C SER A 658 -1.35 1.89 -35.41
N SER A 659 -0.10 1.50 -35.59
CA SER A 659 1.04 2.14 -34.95
C SER A 659 1.40 3.49 -35.59
N GLU A 660 0.94 3.76 -36.82
CA GLU A 660 1.18 5.00 -37.54
C GLU A 660 0.08 6.02 -37.23
N ARG A 661 0.49 7.13 -36.65
CA ARG A 661 -0.36 8.29 -36.42
C ARG A 661 0.20 9.48 -37.19
N VAL A 662 -0.70 10.20 -37.86
CA VAL A 662 -0.35 11.39 -38.62
C VAL A 662 -0.79 12.60 -37.84
N VAL A 663 0.15 13.54 -37.61
CA VAL A 663 -0.19 14.82 -36.98
C VAL A 663 -1.03 15.65 -37.95
N ARG A 664 -2.26 15.98 -37.56
CA ARG A 664 -3.22 16.73 -38.37
C ARG A 664 -3.66 18.00 -37.66
N ASP A 665 -3.86 19.05 -38.42
CA ASP A 665 -4.49 20.30 -37.95
C ASP A 665 -5.94 20.01 -37.56
N VAL A 666 -6.32 20.38 -36.32
CA VAL A 666 -7.66 20.23 -35.76
C VAL A 666 -8.21 21.60 -35.28
N SER A 667 -7.68 22.69 -35.83
CA SER A 667 -8.11 24.06 -35.49
C SER A 667 -9.56 24.40 -35.91
N GLY A 668 -10.07 23.69 -36.95
CA GLY A 668 -11.45 23.79 -37.37
C GLY A 668 -12.47 23.28 -36.34
N PRO A 669 -13.79 23.50 -36.59
CA PRO A 669 -14.84 22.96 -35.73
C PRO A 669 -14.87 21.42 -35.80
N TRP A 670 -15.06 20.78 -34.68
CA TRP A 670 -15.13 19.32 -34.60
C TRP A 670 -16.52 18.80 -34.96
N ARG A 671 -16.57 17.55 -35.47
CA ARG A 671 -17.83 16.90 -35.85
C ARG A 671 -18.70 16.67 -34.62
N VAL A 672 -20.02 16.93 -34.80
CA VAL A 672 -21.05 16.66 -33.80
C VAL A 672 -22.15 15.83 -34.48
N VAL A 673 -22.48 14.68 -33.89
CA VAL A 673 -23.51 13.77 -34.43
C VAL A 673 -24.21 13.04 -33.28
N SER A 674 -25.51 12.80 -33.39
CA SER A 674 -26.23 12.03 -32.38
C SER A 674 -25.84 10.55 -32.43
N VAL A 675 -25.89 9.88 -31.27
CA VAL A 675 -25.59 8.43 -31.17
C VAL A 675 -26.51 7.65 -32.09
N CYS A 676 -27.80 7.98 -32.13
CA CYS A 676 -28.76 7.31 -33.00
C CYS A 676 -28.47 7.51 -34.49
N ASP A 677 -28.07 8.72 -34.92
CA ASP A 677 -27.72 8.99 -36.32
C ASP A 677 -26.42 8.25 -36.70
N ALA A 678 -25.41 8.29 -35.85
CA ALA A 678 -24.14 7.60 -36.07
C ALA A 678 -24.33 6.08 -36.15
N LEU A 679 -25.15 5.52 -35.28
CA LEU A 679 -25.48 4.10 -35.30
C LEU A 679 -26.29 3.74 -36.53
N SER A 680 -27.25 4.58 -36.92
CA SER A 680 -28.05 4.40 -38.17
C SER A 680 -27.15 4.42 -39.40
N GLU A 681 -26.14 5.31 -39.45
CA GLU A 681 -25.16 5.33 -40.55
C GLU A 681 -24.33 4.05 -40.58
N ALA A 682 -23.84 3.57 -39.44
CA ALA A 682 -23.04 2.35 -39.34
C ALA A 682 -23.81 1.09 -39.73
N LEU A 683 -25.08 1.01 -39.36
CA LEU A 683 -25.96 -0.14 -39.63
C LEU A 683 -26.63 -0.06 -41.01
N GLY A 684 -26.58 1.10 -41.69
CA GLY A 684 -27.28 1.34 -42.97
C GLY A 684 -28.81 1.32 -42.85
N ARG A 685 -29.34 1.50 -41.64
CA ARG A 685 -30.77 1.51 -41.32
C ARG A 685 -31.04 2.42 -40.11
N ARG A 686 -32.25 2.96 -40.03
CA ARG A 686 -32.63 3.83 -38.94
C ARG A 686 -32.73 3.09 -37.61
N VAL A 687 -32.07 3.60 -36.59
CA VAL A 687 -32.17 3.22 -35.17
C VAL A 687 -32.45 4.48 -34.37
N ASP A 688 -33.46 4.45 -33.52
CA ASP A 688 -33.79 5.56 -32.61
C ASP A 688 -34.38 5.02 -31.28
N VAL A 689 -34.78 5.90 -30.40
CA VAL A 689 -35.33 5.54 -29.06
C VAL A 689 -36.66 4.78 -29.10
N GLN A 690 -37.28 4.70 -30.26
CA GLN A 690 -38.53 3.95 -30.48
C GLN A 690 -38.28 2.59 -31.13
N THR A 691 -37.05 2.25 -31.46
CA THR A 691 -36.69 0.97 -32.04
C THR A 691 -37.03 -0.12 -31.04
N ASP A 692 -37.78 -1.14 -31.49
CA ASP A 692 -38.27 -2.22 -30.67
C ASP A 692 -37.12 -3.03 -30.02
N PHE A 693 -37.33 -3.49 -28.80
CA PHE A 693 -36.34 -4.22 -28.03
C PHE A 693 -35.84 -5.48 -28.74
N GLU A 694 -36.79 -6.27 -29.31
CA GLU A 694 -36.45 -7.49 -30.04
C GLU A 694 -35.62 -7.20 -31.29
N GLU A 695 -35.89 -6.07 -31.93
CA GLU A 695 -35.12 -5.59 -33.06
C GLU A 695 -33.70 -5.21 -32.68
N LEU A 696 -33.50 -4.51 -31.55
CA LEU A 696 -32.19 -4.20 -31.03
C LEU A 696 -31.40 -5.45 -30.64
N LEU A 697 -32.05 -6.44 -30.04
CA LEU A 697 -31.46 -7.75 -29.76
C LEU A 697 -31.01 -8.47 -31.04
N ALA A 698 -31.84 -8.47 -32.08
CA ALA A 698 -31.49 -9.08 -33.35
C ALA A 698 -30.29 -8.39 -34.00
N LEU A 699 -30.21 -7.04 -33.93
CA LEU A 699 -29.07 -6.28 -34.41
C LEU A 699 -27.78 -6.58 -33.63
N ALA A 700 -27.87 -6.64 -32.32
CA ALA A 700 -26.72 -7.00 -31.48
C ALA A 700 -26.21 -8.41 -31.83
N GLN A 701 -27.10 -9.40 -31.98
CA GLN A 701 -26.73 -10.75 -32.39
C GLN A 701 -26.12 -10.79 -33.80
N GLN A 702 -26.69 -10.07 -34.74
CA GLN A 702 -26.19 -9.99 -36.13
C GLN A 702 -24.75 -9.44 -36.17
N HIS A 703 -24.43 -8.48 -35.34
CA HIS A 703 -23.11 -7.83 -35.29
C HIS A 703 -22.16 -8.41 -34.24
N GLY A 704 -22.57 -9.47 -33.54
CA GLY A 704 -21.73 -10.15 -32.54
C GLY A 704 -21.51 -9.37 -31.25
N VAL A 705 -22.38 -8.37 -30.98
CA VAL A 705 -22.35 -7.58 -29.76
C VAL A 705 -22.98 -8.38 -28.62
N ARG A 706 -22.30 -8.41 -27.48
CA ARG A 706 -22.76 -9.20 -26.32
C ARG A 706 -23.84 -8.45 -25.56
N VAL A 707 -24.98 -9.10 -25.38
CA VAL A 707 -26.06 -8.60 -24.54
C VAL A 707 -26.16 -9.47 -23.29
N HIS A 708 -26.17 -8.87 -22.12
CA HIS A 708 -26.30 -9.53 -20.83
C HIS A 708 -27.76 -9.56 -20.39
N GLU A 709 -28.12 -10.56 -19.58
CA GLU A 709 -29.46 -10.66 -18.98
C GLU A 709 -29.77 -9.42 -18.13
N GLY A 710 -30.89 -8.78 -18.37
CA GLY A 710 -31.30 -7.56 -17.64
C GLY A 710 -30.92 -6.23 -18.32
N MET A 711 -30.22 -6.26 -19.47
CA MET A 711 -29.99 -5.03 -20.25
C MET A 711 -31.28 -4.51 -20.86
N GLY A 712 -31.54 -3.23 -20.69
CA GLY A 712 -32.63 -2.52 -21.35
C GLY A 712 -32.25 -2.04 -22.75
N PRO A 713 -33.21 -1.49 -23.51
CA PRO A 713 -32.98 -1.05 -24.88
C PRO A 713 -31.90 0.04 -24.99
N GLY A 714 -31.82 0.96 -24.01
CA GLY A 714 -30.81 2.01 -23.99
C GLY A 714 -29.39 1.46 -23.83
N ALA A 715 -29.23 0.45 -22.97
CA ALA A 715 -27.94 -0.20 -22.77
C ALA A 715 -27.49 -0.98 -24.04
N ILE A 716 -28.41 -1.62 -24.75
CA ILE A 716 -28.10 -2.29 -26.04
C ILE A 716 -27.66 -1.27 -27.09
N VAL A 717 -28.29 -0.11 -27.16
CA VAL A 717 -27.90 0.98 -28.08
C VAL A 717 -26.47 1.46 -27.76
N GLU A 718 -26.09 1.62 -26.49
CA GLU A 718 -24.74 1.99 -26.09
C GLU A 718 -23.70 0.92 -26.45
N GLU A 719 -23.99 -0.36 -26.25
CA GLU A 719 -23.09 -1.45 -26.63
C GLU A 719 -22.89 -1.51 -28.16
N LEU A 720 -23.98 -1.38 -28.93
CA LEU A 720 -23.90 -1.31 -30.39
C LEU A 720 -23.08 -0.10 -30.85
N TYR A 721 -23.27 1.06 -30.22
CA TYR A 721 -22.49 2.27 -30.48
C TYR A 721 -21.00 2.05 -30.18
N GLY A 722 -20.66 1.50 -29.02
CA GLY A 722 -19.28 1.24 -28.63
C GLY A 722 -18.55 0.37 -29.67
N GLU A 723 -19.14 -0.74 -30.06
CA GLU A 723 -18.53 -1.70 -30.97
C GLU A 723 -18.55 -1.28 -32.45
N LEU A 724 -19.56 -0.56 -32.90
CA LEU A 724 -19.73 -0.26 -34.34
C LEU A 724 -19.32 1.15 -34.73
N VAL A 725 -19.27 2.09 -33.78
CA VAL A 725 -19.00 3.51 -34.05
C VAL A 725 -17.77 4.01 -33.33
N GLU A 726 -17.75 3.90 -32.01
CA GLU A 726 -16.69 4.50 -31.15
C GLU A 726 -15.31 4.00 -31.54
N VAL A 727 -15.09 2.69 -31.59
CA VAL A 727 -13.79 2.08 -31.88
C VAL A 727 -13.23 2.41 -33.26
N HIS A 728 -14.10 2.83 -34.19
CA HIS A 728 -13.74 3.20 -35.58
C HIS A 728 -13.53 4.70 -35.77
N THR A 729 -13.84 5.52 -34.78
CA THR A 729 -13.72 6.97 -34.80
C THR A 729 -12.26 7.40 -34.75
N VAL A 730 -11.77 8.14 -35.74
CA VAL A 730 -10.40 8.65 -35.81
C VAL A 730 -10.35 10.14 -35.48
N GLU A 731 -11.12 10.94 -36.18
CA GLU A 731 -11.15 12.39 -36.00
C GLU A 731 -11.91 12.77 -34.71
N PRO A 732 -11.57 13.90 -34.07
CA PRO A 732 -12.33 14.39 -32.93
C PRO A 732 -13.82 14.52 -33.25
N THR A 733 -14.64 13.71 -32.59
CA THR A 733 -16.10 13.68 -32.83
C THR A 733 -16.85 13.66 -31.50
N PHE A 734 -17.78 14.60 -31.34
CA PHE A 734 -18.74 14.60 -30.24
C PHE A 734 -19.97 13.79 -30.65
N TYR A 735 -20.20 12.70 -29.92
CA TYR A 735 -21.43 11.92 -30.03
C TYR A 735 -22.41 12.39 -28.98
N THR A 736 -23.62 12.83 -29.41
CA THR A 736 -24.60 13.50 -28.53
C THR A 736 -25.85 12.68 -28.34
N ASP A 737 -26.64 13.02 -27.33
CA ASP A 737 -28.03 12.59 -27.17
C ASP A 737 -28.12 11.08 -26.92
N PHE A 738 -27.52 10.65 -25.82
CA PHE A 738 -27.53 9.27 -25.35
C PHE A 738 -28.87 8.84 -24.76
N PRO A 739 -29.16 7.55 -24.66
CA PRO A 739 -30.36 7.08 -23.98
C PRO A 739 -30.43 7.55 -22.52
N ALA A 740 -31.59 8.01 -22.08
CA ALA A 740 -31.81 8.48 -20.72
C ALA A 740 -31.67 7.36 -19.67
N GLU A 741 -31.90 6.11 -20.07
CA GLU A 741 -31.77 4.91 -19.25
C GLU A 741 -30.35 4.69 -18.72
N THR A 742 -29.35 5.03 -19.54
CA THR A 742 -27.90 4.86 -19.24
C THR A 742 -27.22 6.12 -18.72
N SER A 743 -28.02 7.20 -18.53
CA SER A 743 -27.50 8.51 -18.12
C SER A 743 -28.22 9.02 -16.87
N PRO A 744 -28.04 8.38 -15.70
CA PRO A 744 -28.84 8.63 -14.50
C PRO A 744 -28.65 10.03 -13.89
N LEU A 745 -27.52 10.69 -14.17
CA LEU A 745 -27.18 12.03 -13.62
C LEU A 745 -27.39 13.17 -14.63
N ALA A 746 -27.74 12.85 -15.87
CA ALA A 746 -27.98 13.81 -16.93
C ALA A 746 -29.45 14.25 -17.02
N ALA A 747 -29.69 15.48 -17.39
CA ALA A 747 -31.04 16.02 -17.64
C ALA A 747 -31.69 15.31 -18.84
N PRO A 748 -33.02 15.07 -18.82
CA PRO A 748 -33.74 14.65 -19.99
C PRO A 748 -33.54 15.64 -21.16
N HIS A 749 -33.43 15.11 -22.37
CA HIS A 749 -33.28 15.92 -23.57
C HIS A 749 -34.50 16.82 -23.76
N ARG A 750 -34.26 18.12 -23.99
CA ARG A 750 -35.28 19.19 -24.02
C ARG A 750 -36.38 19.03 -25.08
N SER A 751 -36.15 18.24 -26.13
CA SER A 751 -37.08 18.09 -27.24
C SER A 751 -37.32 16.62 -27.66
N VAL A 752 -36.54 15.68 -27.27
CA VAL A 752 -36.69 14.26 -27.65
C VAL A 752 -36.87 13.40 -26.40
N PRO A 753 -38.07 12.94 -26.09
CA PRO A 753 -38.29 12.03 -24.96
C PRO A 753 -37.50 10.72 -25.11
N GLY A 754 -36.96 10.21 -23.99
CA GLY A 754 -36.15 8.98 -23.96
C GLY A 754 -34.67 9.18 -24.17
N LEU A 755 -34.22 10.38 -24.55
CA LEU A 755 -32.81 10.79 -24.61
C LEU A 755 -32.41 11.68 -23.42
N ALA A 756 -31.12 11.77 -23.16
CA ALA A 756 -30.50 12.68 -22.20
C ALA A 756 -29.60 13.69 -22.90
N GLU A 757 -29.47 14.90 -22.35
CA GLU A 757 -28.51 15.91 -22.81
C GLU A 757 -27.10 15.52 -22.32
N ARG A 758 -26.51 14.57 -23.04
CA ARG A 758 -25.17 14.04 -22.83
C ARG A 758 -24.39 14.03 -24.13
N TRP A 759 -23.10 14.23 -24.07
CA TRP A 759 -22.19 13.89 -25.16
C TRP A 759 -20.95 13.18 -24.63
N ASP A 760 -20.36 12.32 -25.48
CA ASP A 760 -19.04 11.73 -25.32
C ASP A 760 -18.15 12.21 -26.45
N LEU A 761 -16.91 12.62 -26.13
CA LEU A 761 -15.89 12.98 -27.12
C LEU A 761 -14.99 11.78 -27.40
N VAL A 762 -14.95 11.37 -28.63
CA VAL A 762 -14.10 10.26 -29.08
C VAL A 762 -13.02 10.74 -30.04
N ILE A 763 -11.78 10.31 -29.78
CA ILE A 763 -10.61 10.54 -30.65
C ILE A 763 -9.78 9.25 -30.73
N ASN A 764 -9.44 8.81 -31.94
CA ASN A 764 -8.67 7.57 -32.16
C ASN A 764 -9.31 6.30 -31.55
N GLY A 765 -10.65 6.21 -31.55
CA GLY A 765 -11.40 5.10 -30.98
C GLY A 765 -11.32 5.02 -29.45
N MET A 766 -11.16 6.14 -28.81
CA MET A 766 -11.07 6.25 -27.35
C MET A 766 -11.87 7.47 -26.88
N GLU A 767 -12.78 7.25 -25.96
CA GLU A 767 -13.47 8.30 -25.23
C GLU A 767 -12.46 9.13 -24.44
N MET A 768 -12.44 10.43 -24.68
CA MET A 768 -11.59 11.41 -24.00
C MET A 768 -12.27 12.04 -22.80
N GLY A 769 -13.57 12.17 -22.84
CA GLY A 769 -14.39 12.74 -21.79
C GLY A 769 -15.86 12.85 -22.21
N CYS A 770 -16.69 13.16 -21.24
CA CYS A 770 -18.15 13.31 -21.40
C CYS A 770 -18.64 14.58 -20.69
N ALA A 771 -19.82 15.05 -21.06
CA ALA A 771 -20.49 16.12 -20.33
C ALA A 771 -22.00 16.01 -20.43
N TYR A 772 -22.65 16.67 -19.46
CA TYR A 772 -24.09 16.67 -19.32
C TYR A 772 -24.64 18.10 -19.17
N SER A 773 -25.92 18.30 -19.59
CA SER A 773 -26.79 19.19 -18.82
C SER A 773 -27.17 18.42 -17.56
N GLU A 774 -26.85 18.94 -16.39
CA GLU A 774 -27.00 18.24 -15.14
C GLU A 774 -28.46 18.09 -14.73
N LEU A 775 -28.83 16.93 -14.20
CA LEU A 775 -30.16 16.72 -13.64
C LEU A 775 -30.29 17.48 -12.32
N ALA A 776 -31.10 18.55 -12.33
CA ALA A 776 -31.33 19.42 -11.17
C ALA A 776 -32.63 19.10 -10.43
N ASP A 777 -33.54 18.31 -11.01
CA ASP A 777 -34.81 17.92 -10.38
C ASP A 777 -34.55 16.82 -9.32
N PRO A 778 -34.73 17.13 -8.01
CA PRO A 778 -34.41 16.19 -6.94
C PRO A 778 -35.34 14.96 -6.92
N LEU A 779 -36.59 15.10 -7.42
CA LEU A 779 -37.56 14.00 -7.42
C LEU A 779 -37.18 12.96 -8.48
N VAL A 780 -36.86 13.45 -9.69
CA VAL A 780 -36.37 12.56 -10.77
C VAL A 780 -35.01 11.97 -10.44
N GLN A 781 -34.12 12.74 -9.77
CA GLN A 781 -32.83 12.24 -9.34
C GLN A 781 -32.96 11.12 -8.30
N ARG A 782 -33.87 11.28 -7.33
CA ARG A 782 -34.16 10.24 -6.34
C ARG A 782 -34.68 8.95 -7.01
N GLU A 783 -35.60 9.10 -7.95
CA GLU A 783 -36.12 7.94 -8.70
C GLU A 783 -35.00 7.16 -9.38
N ARG A 784 -34.13 7.85 -10.14
CA ARG A 784 -33.02 7.25 -10.85
C ARG A 784 -31.96 6.64 -9.95
N LEU A 785 -31.60 7.30 -8.83
CA LEU A 785 -30.68 6.72 -7.87
C LEU A 785 -31.28 5.52 -7.14
N THR A 786 -32.59 5.50 -6.91
CA THR A 786 -33.29 4.33 -6.35
C THR A 786 -33.23 3.15 -7.31
N GLU A 787 -33.45 3.37 -8.61
CA GLU A 787 -33.28 2.34 -9.64
C GLU A 787 -31.86 1.77 -9.69
N GLN A 788 -30.85 2.64 -9.61
CA GLN A 788 -29.44 2.22 -9.53
C GLN A 788 -29.17 1.40 -8.25
N SER A 789 -29.67 1.84 -7.10
CA SER A 789 -29.52 1.11 -5.84
C SER A 789 -30.19 -0.27 -5.85
N LEU A 790 -31.30 -0.42 -6.57
CA LEU A 790 -31.92 -1.74 -6.78
C LEU A 790 -31.07 -2.66 -7.64
N LYS A 791 -30.37 -2.13 -8.67
CA LYS A 791 -29.37 -2.89 -9.44
C LYS A 791 -28.20 -3.33 -8.55
N ALA A 792 -27.69 -2.44 -7.70
CA ALA A 792 -26.66 -2.74 -6.70
C ALA A 792 -27.10 -3.87 -5.75
N ALA A 793 -28.33 -3.82 -5.24
CA ALA A 793 -28.90 -4.84 -4.38
C ALA A 793 -29.09 -6.20 -5.10
N SER A 794 -29.21 -6.19 -6.44
CA SER A 794 -29.30 -7.38 -7.27
C SER A 794 -27.93 -7.98 -7.62
N GLY A 795 -26.83 -7.37 -7.15
CA GLY A 795 -25.46 -7.86 -7.31
C GLY A 795 -24.59 -7.10 -8.31
N ASP A 796 -25.08 -5.98 -8.85
CA ASP A 796 -24.27 -5.09 -9.67
C ASP A 796 -23.36 -4.23 -8.74
N LEU A 797 -22.07 -4.56 -8.71
CA LEU A 797 -21.08 -3.88 -7.84
C LEU A 797 -20.65 -2.50 -8.36
N GLU A 798 -21.08 -2.11 -9.55
CA GLU A 798 -20.74 -0.85 -10.20
C GLU A 798 -21.88 0.17 -10.10
N ALA A 799 -23.09 -0.28 -9.75
CA ALA A 799 -24.26 0.57 -9.62
C ALA A 799 -24.16 1.47 -8.38
N MET A 800 -24.65 2.71 -8.54
CA MET A 800 -24.60 3.73 -7.48
C MET A 800 -25.58 3.44 -6.34
N GLU A 801 -25.17 3.83 -5.13
CA GLU A 801 -26.04 3.86 -3.96
C GLU A 801 -26.79 5.21 -3.86
N VAL A 802 -27.90 5.23 -3.10
CA VAL A 802 -28.63 6.48 -2.83
C VAL A 802 -27.83 7.33 -1.85
N ASP A 803 -27.40 8.53 -2.31
CA ASP A 803 -26.75 9.52 -1.45
C ASP A 803 -27.78 10.56 -0.98
N GLU A 804 -28.25 10.42 0.25
CA GLU A 804 -29.25 11.30 0.84
C GLU A 804 -28.74 12.74 1.07
N ASP A 805 -27.45 12.91 1.32
CA ASP A 805 -26.83 14.22 1.48
C ASP A 805 -26.78 14.99 0.15
N PHE A 806 -26.51 14.26 -0.95
CA PHE A 806 -26.58 14.83 -2.28
C PHE A 806 -28.01 15.22 -2.67
N LEU A 807 -28.98 14.33 -2.41
CA LEU A 807 -30.40 14.61 -2.65
C LEU A 807 -30.89 15.82 -1.83
N TYR A 808 -30.51 15.90 -0.57
CA TYR A 808 -30.82 17.07 0.27
C TYR A 808 -30.24 18.37 -0.31
N ALA A 809 -29.02 18.32 -0.87
CA ALA A 809 -28.44 19.48 -1.54
C ALA A 809 -29.26 19.87 -2.78
N LEU A 810 -29.69 18.93 -3.61
CA LEU A 810 -30.54 19.20 -4.76
C LEU A 810 -31.91 19.79 -4.35
N GLU A 811 -32.50 19.27 -3.25
CA GLU A 811 -33.76 19.80 -2.68
C GLU A 811 -33.61 21.25 -2.16
N THR A 812 -32.38 21.65 -1.80
CA THR A 812 -32.04 23.04 -1.46
C THR A 812 -32.08 23.95 -2.69
N GLY A 813 -31.87 23.38 -3.87
CA GLY A 813 -31.96 24.04 -5.17
C GLY A 813 -30.60 24.18 -5.88
N MET A 814 -30.40 23.38 -6.92
CA MET A 814 -29.25 23.53 -7.84
C MET A 814 -29.65 24.36 -9.05
N PRO A 815 -28.91 25.44 -9.40
CA PRO A 815 -29.16 26.17 -10.65
C PRO A 815 -28.96 25.26 -11.86
N PRO A 816 -29.57 25.51 -13.01
CA PRO A 816 -29.23 24.79 -14.25
C PRO A 816 -27.71 24.82 -14.45
N THR A 817 -27.12 23.67 -14.66
CA THR A 817 -25.65 23.51 -14.62
C THR A 817 -25.20 22.58 -15.76
N GLY A 818 -24.11 22.94 -16.43
CA GLY A 818 -23.38 22.04 -17.32
C GLY A 818 -22.18 21.46 -16.60
N GLY A 819 -22.02 20.14 -16.66
CA GLY A 819 -20.89 19.42 -16.09
C GLY A 819 -20.05 18.74 -17.16
N LEU A 820 -18.75 18.60 -16.90
CA LEU A 820 -17.74 18.02 -17.79
C LEU A 820 -16.83 17.09 -16.98
N GLY A 821 -16.61 15.87 -17.48
CA GLY A 821 -15.53 14.98 -17.09
C GLY A 821 -14.53 14.76 -18.22
N LEU A 822 -13.25 15.04 -18.02
CA LEU A 822 -12.18 14.84 -19.01
C LEU A 822 -11.07 13.96 -18.44
N GLY A 823 -10.79 12.83 -19.12
CA GLY A 823 -9.69 11.94 -18.76
C GLY A 823 -8.32 12.54 -19.09
N VAL A 824 -7.67 13.14 -18.10
CA VAL A 824 -6.37 13.81 -18.30
C VAL A 824 -5.29 12.82 -18.74
N ASP A 825 -5.27 11.62 -18.19
CA ASP A 825 -4.32 10.58 -18.60
C ASP A 825 -4.52 10.19 -20.07
N ARG A 826 -5.78 10.02 -20.52
CA ARG A 826 -6.11 9.73 -21.93
C ARG A 826 -5.69 10.86 -22.87
N LEU A 827 -5.88 12.12 -22.48
CA LEU A 827 -5.40 13.27 -23.23
C LEU A 827 -3.88 13.26 -23.35
N VAL A 828 -3.16 12.98 -22.26
CA VAL A 828 -1.69 12.90 -22.29
C VAL A 828 -1.22 11.71 -23.12
N MET A 829 -1.90 10.56 -23.05
CA MET A 829 -1.63 9.41 -23.92
C MET A 829 -1.78 9.75 -25.41
N LEU A 830 -2.84 10.47 -25.76
CA LEU A 830 -3.06 10.94 -27.13
C LEU A 830 -1.89 11.79 -27.60
N LEU A 831 -1.52 12.83 -26.83
CA LEU A 831 -0.48 13.80 -27.21
C LEU A 831 0.93 13.19 -27.19
N ALA A 832 1.22 12.30 -26.21
CA ALA A 832 2.51 11.60 -26.10
C ALA A 832 2.60 10.35 -27.00
N GLN A 833 1.54 9.96 -27.67
CA GLN A 833 1.43 8.76 -28.52
C GLN A 833 1.91 7.47 -27.82
N THR A 834 1.51 7.29 -26.56
CA THR A 834 1.92 6.16 -25.74
C THR A 834 0.77 5.62 -24.89
N GLN A 835 0.99 4.48 -24.24
CA GLN A 835 0.03 3.88 -23.32
C GLN A 835 0.01 4.59 -21.96
N ILE A 836 -1.02 4.32 -21.14
CA ILE A 836 -1.18 4.94 -19.82
C ILE A 836 0.06 4.76 -18.93
N ARG A 837 0.71 3.60 -18.98
CA ARG A 837 1.92 3.30 -18.21
C ARG A 837 3.11 4.20 -18.57
N GLY A 838 3.15 4.74 -19.79
CA GLY A 838 4.19 5.67 -20.25
C GLY A 838 3.98 7.11 -19.80
N VAL A 839 2.76 7.50 -19.42
CA VAL A 839 2.42 8.88 -19.01
C VAL A 839 2.29 9.05 -17.50
N LEU A 840 2.27 7.97 -16.74
CA LEU A 840 2.28 7.98 -15.27
C LEU A 840 3.71 7.97 -14.73
N SER A 841 3.93 8.68 -13.62
CA SER A 841 5.23 8.67 -12.94
C SER A 841 5.57 7.27 -12.43
N PHE A 842 4.63 6.65 -11.72
CA PHE A 842 4.71 5.28 -11.21
C PHE A 842 3.39 4.58 -11.51
N PRO A 843 3.27 3.86 -12.64
CA PRO A 843 2.08 3.10 -12.96
C PRO A 843 1.94 1.89 -12.03
N PHE A 844 0.71 1.42 -11.84
CA PHE A 844 0.45 0.20 -11.07
C PHE A 844 1.10 -1.00 -11.76
N VAL A 845 1.85 -1.78 -10.97
CA VAL A 845 2.45 -3.04 -11.41
C VAL A 845 2.04 -4.12 -10.42
N LYS A 846 1.53 -5.23 -10.96
CA LYS A 846 1.15 -6.37 -10.11
C LYS A 846 2.35 -6.81 -9.28
N PRO A 847 2.23 -6.92 -7.94
CA PRO A 847 3.31 -7.43 -7.10
C PRO A 847 3.79 -8.81 -7.55
N GLU A 848 5.10 -9.03 -7.58
CA GLU A 848 5.62 -10.38 -7.72
C GLU A 848 5.27 -11.15 -6.45
N ARG A 849 4.68 -12.32 -6.59
CA ARG A 849 4.55 -13.25 -5.49
C ARG A 849 5.95 -13.81 -5.23
N SER A 850 6.59 -13.37 -4.14
CA SER A 850 7.87 -13.88 -3.66
C SER A 850 7.72 -15.29 -3.14
#